data_1a9d556f47673b5088e4efe80a1855af
#
_entry.id   1a9d556f47673b5088e4efe80a1855af
#
_cell.length_a   1.000
_cell.length_b   1.000
_cell.length_c   1.000
_cell.angle_alpha   90.00
_cell.angle_beta   90.00
_cell.angle_gamma   90.00
#
_symmetry.space_group_name_H-M   'P 1'
#
loop_
_entity.id
_entity.type
_entity.pdbx_description
1 polymer ?
#
loop_
_entity_poly.entity_id
_entity_poly.type
_entity_poly.pdbx_seq_one_letter_code
_entity_poly.pdbx_strand_id
1 'polypeptide(L)'
;MTATTEYAEFLRAKADFERDYGQPVPATAVNPILKEHQRDIVRWAVEGGRRAIFAAFGMGKSVMQLETLKLTLAHAGGRALIIAPLGVRGEFIRDGRMLGIDVTFIRRAADMAGDGIYITNYETVRDGKLDIALFTAVSLDEAGVLRSFGSKTYQTFLSLFADVPYRFVATATPSPNRYKELIHYAGFLGVMDTGQALTRWFQRDSTQANNLTLYPHKRDEFFMWLNSWSIFLQKPSDLGYSDEGYDLPPLNIDWREVPVDHSTAGVDRDGQVRLFRGGAKDLQGVAKEKRDSLPARIGKLIDMVTEHHAKDDGQIILWCDLNDEQAAIEAALKAAGITYSSVHGSLDTDEAERRLDMWRDKETYALIGKPVMLGQGLNLQQANVAIFAGVTYKFNDTIQACHRIQRFGQKRPCTVHLIHAESEGEVVTALKDKWAQHRELTSTMTDIIKTYGLSRNSITEALTRSMGIERIEAAGDGWTLANNDCVDEATNHMDENSVDMVVTSIPFSNHYEYTPSYNDFGHTDDNDHFWAQMDFLTPQLLRVLKPGRIYACHVKDRINFGNVTGAGIPTVSPFHAEALFHGIKHGFDYMGMVTVVTDVVRENNQTYRLGYTEMRKDGTKMGVGSPEYILLFHKPQTDRSKGYADARVTKTKEDYSLARWQVDAHANWRSSGDRHLTPEELAALPVEQRSKLFTQQTLREVYDYESHIKVGEALQGKGALPATFMSLMPGSWAPDVWHDVNRMLTLNGDQKRRSVQMHVCPLQFDIVDRLIERYTNPGDLVFDPFGGLGTVPLRALKLGRKGRSSELNAGYFLDSVKYLEAEENKQALPTLFDFEGLPEAS
;
A
#
# COMPACT_ATOMS: atom_id res chain seq x y z
N MET A 1 -19.60 -24.55 -21.10
CA MET A 1 -18.18 -24.31 -20.77
C MET A 1 -17.83 -25.20 -19.59
N THR A 2 -16.62 -25.74 -19.52
CA THR A 2 -16.17 -26.50 -18.35
C THR A 2 -15.77 -25.54 -17.24
N ALA A 3 -15.88 -25.94 -15.97
CA ALA A 3 -15.48 -25.12 -14.82
C ALA A 3 -14.05 -24.55 -14.95
N THR A 4 -13.17 -25.30 -15.59
CA THR A 4 -11.79 -24.89 -15.89
C THR A 4 -11.73 -23.74 -16.90
N THR A 5 -12.65 -23.69 -17.88
CA THR A 5 -12.71 -22.59 -18.85
C THR A 5 -13.20 -21.29 -18.20
N GLU A 6 -14.22 -21.38 -17.35
CA GLU A 6 -14.78 -20.24 -16.62
C GLU A 6 -13.76 -19.65 -15.63
N TYR A 7 -13.01 -20.50 -14.94
CA TYR A 7 -11.94 -20.05 -14.07
C TYR A 7 -10.80 -19.34 -14.83
N ALA A 8 -10.41 -19.89 -15.98
CA ALA A 8 -9.41 -19.23 -16.82
C ALA A 8 -9.88 -17.87 -17.36
N GLU A 9 -11.18 -17.73 -17.67
CA GLU A 9 -11.78 -16.44 -18.04
C GLU A 9 -11.78 -15.46 -16.84
N PHE A 10 -12.13 -15.93 -15.66
CA PHE A 10 -12.06 -15.13 -14.43
C PHE A 10 -10.63 -14.62 -14.17
N LEU A 11 -9.62 -15.48 -14.29
CA LEU A 11 -8.22 -15.07 -14.12
C LEU A 11 -7.77 -14.05 -15.18
N ARG A 12 -8.23 -14.19 -16.43
CA ARG A 12 -7.96 -13.17 -17.46
C ARG A 12 -8.59 -11.84 -17.12
N ALA A 13 -9.81 -11.86 -16.57
CA ALA A 13 -10.48 -10.64 -16.14
C ALA A 13 -9.75 -9.95 -14.96
N LYS A 14 -9.05 -10.72 -14.10
CA LYS A 14 -8.17 -10.13 -13.04
C LYS A 14 -6.99 -9.36 -13.61
N ALA A 15 -6.52 -9.69 -14.81
CA ALA A 15 -5.46 -8.97 -15.50
C ALA A 15 -5.96 -7.66 -16.14
N ASP A 16 -7.26 -7.48 -16.23
CA ASP A 16 -7.87 -6.28 -16.78
C ASP A 16 -8.01 -5.19 -15.71
N PHE A 17 -6.97 -4.36 -15.57
CA PHE A 17 -6.87 -3.33 -14.53
C PHE A 17 -7.81 -2.14 -14.73
N GLU A 18 -8.54 -2.08 -15.86
CA GLU A 18 -9.11 -0.82 -16.25
C GLU A 18 -10.46 -0.95 -16.95
N ARG A 19 -11.36 -0.03 -16.60
CA ARG A 19 -12.59 0.22 -17.35
C ARG A 19 -12.45 1.52 -18.12
N ASP A 20 -12.78 1.50 -19.39
CA ASP A 20 -12.96 2.72 -20.16
C ASP A 20 -14.29 3.34 -19.79
N TYR A 21 -14.25 4.62 -19.42
CA TYR A 21 -15.43 5.41 -19.04
C TYR A 21 -15.87 6.33 -20.18
N GLY A 22 -15.01 6.54 -21.17
CA GLY A 22 -15.23 7.41 -22.30
C GLY A 22 -15.56 6.63 -23.59
N GLN A 23 -15.31 7.27 -24.70
CA GLN A 23 -15.58 6.69 -26.04
C GLN A 23 -14.47 6.99 -27.03
N PRO A 24 -14.20 6.07 -27.98
CA PRO A 24 -13.22 6.28 -29.03
C PRO A 24 -13.54 7.52 -29.87
N VAL A 25 -12.52 8.32 -30.14
CA VAL A 25 -12.61 9.54 -30.93
C VAL A 25 -11.77 9.38 -32.20
N PRO A 26 -12.33 9.63 -33.42
CA PRO A 26 -11.56 9.57 -34.64
C PRO A 26 -10.48 10.67 -34.69
N ALA A 27 -9.34 10.38 -35.30
CA ALA A 27 -8.23 11.34 -35.40
C ALA A 27 -8.62 12.67 -36.02
N THR A 28 -9.61 12.65 -36.91
CA THR A 28 -10.13 13.83 -37.58
C THR A 28 -10.93 14.79 -36.70
N ALA A 29 -11.41 14.33 -35.56
CA ALA A 29 -12.16 15.17 -34.62
C ALA A 29 -11.25 16.03 -33.73
N VAL A 30 -9.97 15.66 -33.59
CA VAL A 30 -9.00 16.38 -32.76
C VAL A 30 -8.50 17.60 -33.51
N ASN A 31 -8.39 18.74 -32.83
CA ASN A 31 -7.94 20.00 -33.40
C ASN A 31 -6.57 19.85 -34.10
N PRO A 32 -6.44 20.21 -35.40
CA PRO A 32 -5.20 20.02 -36.16
C PRO A 32 -4.03 20.91 -35.69
N ILE A 33 -4.27 21.93 -34.85
CA ILE A 33 -3.22 22.75 -34.24
C ILE A 33 -2.36 21.91 -33.28
N LEU A 34 -2.94 20.88 -32.66
CA LEU A 34 -2.21 20.01 -31.76
C LEU A 34 -1.17 19.19 -32.54
N LYS A 35 0.00 19.00 -31.94
CA LYS A 35 1.04 18.12 -32.48
C LYS A 35 0.57 16.65 -32.44
N GLU A 36 1.17 15.79 -33.23
CA GLU A 36 0.74 14.39 -33.40
C GLU A 36 0.69 13.64 -32.08
N HIS A 37 1.76 13.68 -31.29
CA HIS A 37 1.78 13.07 -29.96
C HIS A 37 0.68 13.62 -29.03
N GLN A 38 0.38 14.91 -29.09
CA GLN A 38 -0.69 15.52 -28.29
C GLN A 38 -2.07 15.01 -28.75
N ARG A 39 -2.27 14.83 -30.05
CA ARG A 39 -3.53 14.29 -30.60
C ARG A 39 -3.78 12.87 -30.12
N ASP A 40 -2.77 12.02 -30.12
CA ASP A 40 -2.93 10.64 -29.66
C ASP A 40 -3.18 10.57 -28.14
N ILE A 41 -2.50 11.40 -27.33
CA ILE A 41 -2.76 11.50 -25.90
C ILE A 41 -4.19 11.97 -25.63
N VAL A 42 -4.67 12.96 -26.36
CA VAL A 42 -6.05 13.46 -26.23
C VAL A 42 -7.06 12.35 -26.55
N ARG A 43 -6.87 11.62 -27.65
CA ARG A 43 -7.74 10.50 -28.03
C ARG A 43 -7.76 9.43 -26.94
N TRP A 44 -6.60 9.00 -26.50
CA TRP A 44 -6.45 8.04 -25.40
C TRP A 44 -7.12 8.52 -24.10
N ALA A 45 -7.00 9.82 -23.78
CA ALA A 45 -7.60 10.39 -22.57
C ALA A 45 -9.14 10.43 -22.67
N VAL A 46 -9.69 10.82 -23.82
CA VAL A 46 -11.15 10.84 -24.06
C VAL A 46 -11.74 9.44 -24.02
N GLU A 47 -11.09 8.47 -24.66
CA GLU A 47 -11.51 7.07 -24.69
C GLU A 47 -11.55 6.48 -23.28
N GLY A 48 -10.50 6.71 -22.49
CA GLY A 48 -10.46 6.27 -21.11
C GLY A 48 -11.42 7.00 -20.18
N GLY A 49 -11.67 8.28 -20.39
CA GLY A 49 -12.60 9.11 -19.60
C GLY A 49 -12.14 9.42 -18.18
N ARG A 50 -11.17 8.66 -17.65
CA ARG A 50 -10.53 8.83 -16.33
C ARG A 50 -9.04 8.58 -16.45
N ARG A 51 -8.28 9.66 -16.74
CA ARG A 51 -6.87 9.56 -17.11
C ARG A 51 -6.02 10.63 -16.45
N ALA A 52 -4.74 10.30 -16.29
CA ALA A 52 -3.72 11.23 -15.82
C ALA A 52 -2.71 11.55 -16.94
N ILE A 53 -2.44 12.82 -17.15
CA ILE A 53 -1.44 13.32 -18.11
C ILE A 53 -0.25 13.87 -17.31
N PHE A 54 0.73 13.03 -17.05
CA PHE A 54 1.98 13.40 -16.40
C PHE A 54 3.02 13.77 -17.47
N ALA A 55 2.94 14.98 -17.95
CA ALA A 55 3.79 15.45 -19.04
C ALA A 55 4.77 16.51 -18.54
N ALA A 56 6.01 16.44 -19.01
CA ALA A 56 7.06 17.38 -18.67
C ALA A 56 6.66 18.83 -18.96
N PHE A 57 7.43 19.75 -18.41
CA PHE A 57 7.23 21.17 -18.67
C PHE A 57 7.39 21.49 -20.18
N GLY A 58 6.49 22.28 -20.73
CA GLY A 58 6.53 22.64 -22.15
C GLY A 58 5.88 21.65 -23.11
N MET A 59 5.38 20.49 -22.65
CA MET A 59 4.72 19.49 -23.51
C MET A 59 3.28 19.84 -23.90
N GLY A 60 2.74 21.01 -23.48
CA GLY A 60 1.39 21.47 -23.87
C GLY A 60 0.26 20.82 -23.07
N LYS A 61 0.43 20.63 -21.76
CA LYS A 61 -0.61 20.08 -20.87
C LYS A 61 -1.94 20.83 -20.96
N SER A 62 -1.92 22.16 -20.96
CA SER A 62 -3.13 23.01 -21.03
C SER A 62 -3.93 22.79 -22.31
N VAL A 63 -3.26 22.74 -23.47
CA VAL A 63 -3.93 22.49 -24.76
C VAL A 63 -4.50 21.06 -24.83
N MET A 64 -3.79 20.05 -24.26
CA MET A 64 -4.29 18.69 -24.20
C MET A 64 -5.51 18.57 -23.28
N GLN A 65 -5.49 19.22 -22.10
CA GLN A 65 -6.64 19.25 -21.18
C GLN A 65 -7.86 19.91 -21.82
N LEU A 66 -7.68 21.07 -22.47
CA LEU A 66 -8.75 21.81 -23.13
C LEU A 66 -9.41 20.97 -24.23
N GLU A 67 -8.61 20.39 -25.12
CA GLU A 67 -9.13 19.57 -26.21
C GLU A 67 -9.79 18.27 -25.72
N THR A 68 -9.22 17.64 -24.67
CA THR A 68 -9.83 16.47 -24.01
C THR A 68 -11.21 16.82 -23.48
N LEU A 69 -11.36 17.93 -22.75
CA LEU A 69 -12.65 18.35 -22.20
C LEU A 69 -13.65 18.72 -23.30
N LYS A 70 -13.23 19.43 -24.33
CA LYS A 70 -14.08 19.77 -25.49
C LYS A 70 -14.64 18.52 -26.16
N LEU A 71 -13.80 17.53 -26.44
CA LEU A 71 -14.22 16.29 -27.09
C LEU A 71 -15.07 15.43 -26.15
N THR A 72 -14.80 15.41 -24.87
CA THR A 72 -15.64 14.75 -23.87
C THR A 72 -17.03 15.39 -23.83
N LEU A 73 -17.13 16.71 -23.79
CA LEU A 73 -18.42 17.41 -23.81
C LEU A 73 -19.16 17.28 -25.14
N ALA A 74 -18.45 17.18 -26.26
CA ALA A 74 -19.08 16.95 -27.56
C ALA A 74 -19.90 15.64 -27.60
N HIS A 75 -19.49 14.65 -26.79
CA HIS A 75 -20.17 13.38 -26.63
C HIS A 75 -21.18 13.37 -25.47
N ALA A 76 -20.73 13.81 -24.28
CA ALA A 76 -21.51 13.69 -23.04
C ALA A 76 -22.45 14.88 -22.77
N GLY A 77 -22.21 16.02 -23.44
CA GLY A 77 -22.93 17.28 -23.17
C GLY A 77 -22.54 17.92 -21.84
N GLY A 78 -23.20 19.01 -21.49
CA GLY A 78 -23.11 19.66 -20.19
C GLY A 78 -21.88 20.55 -20.01
N ARG A 79 -21.32 20.55 -18.80
CA ARG A 79 -20.28 21.50 -18.38
C ARG A 79 -19.01 20.79 -17.96
N ALA A 80 -17.86 21.37 -18.29
CA ALA A 80 -16.57 20.92 -17.76
C ALA A 80 -15.96 21.97 -16.84
N LEU A 81 -15.23 21.52 -15.82
CA LEU A 81 -14.53 22.39 -14.87
C LEU A 81 -13.04 22.11 -14.88
N ILE A 82 -12.25 23.12 -15.16
CA ILE A 82 -10.80 23.09 -14.94
C ILE A 82 -10.53 23.69 -13.55
N ILE A 83 -9.79 22.96 -12.72
CA ILE A 83 -9.35 23.44 -11.41
C ILE A 83 -7.84 23.61 -11.47
N ALA A 84 -7.38 24.83 -11.32
CA ALA A 84 -5.98 25.18 -11.52
C ALA A 84 -5.50 26.22 -10.49
N PRO A 85 -4.18 26.36 -10.26
CA PRO A 85 -3.64 27.48 -9.52
C PRO A 85 -4.02 28.83 -10.18
N LEU A 86 -4.28 29.86 -9.38
CA LEU A 86 -4.71 31.17 -9.89
C LEU A 86 -3.79 31.75 -10.97
N GLY A 87 -2.49 31.56 -10.83
CA GLY A 87 -1.49 32.10 -11.75
C GLY A 87 -1.55 31.57 -13.19
N VAL A 88 -2.20 30.41 -13.44
CA VAL A 88 -2.27 29.80 -14.79
C VAL A 88 -3.57 30.12 -15.53
N ARG A 89 -4.51 30.81 -14.89
CA ARG A 89 -5.81 31.19 -15.50
C ARG A 89 -5.65 31.85 -16.87
N GLY A 90 -4.75 32.84 -16.96
CA GLY A 90 -4.50 33.57 -18.21
C GLY A 90 -3.94 32.70 -19.33
N GLU A 91 -3.13 31.66 -18.98
CA GLU A 91 -2.61 30.71 -19.95
C GLU A 91 -3.75 29.86 -20.54
N PHE A 92 -4.65 29.29 -19.71
CA PHE A 92 -5.79 28.51 -20.20
C PHE A 92 -6.74 29.33 -21.10
N ILE A 93 -6.99 30.59 -20.77
CA ILE A 93 -7.85 31.46 -21.59
C ILE A 93 -7.19 31.74 -22.93
N ARG A 94 -5.88 32.01 -22.95
CA ARG A 94 -5.13 32.22 -24.18
C ARG A 94 -5.06 30.98 -25.05
N ASP A 95 -4.74 29.83 -24.48
CA ASP A 95 -4.67 28.55 -25.17
C ASP A 95 -6.04 28.12 -25.68
N GLY A 96 -7.11 28.39 -24.94
CA GLY A 96 -8.49 28.19 -25.37
C GLY A 96 -8.81 29.01 -26.63
N ARG A 97 -8.49 30.28 -26.63
CA ARG A 97 -8.68 31.14 -27.83
C ARG A 97 -7.92 30.60 -29.04
N MET A 98 -6.69 30.13 -28.85
CA MET A 98 -5.90 29.53 -29.92
C MET A 98 -6.57 28.26 -30.49
N LEU A 99 -7.22 27.48 -29.66
CA LEU A 99 -7.94 26.25 -30.03
C LEU A 99 -9.39 26.50 -30.51
N GLY A 100 -9.88 27.74 -30.45
CA GLY A 100 -11.29 28.08 -30.73
C GLY A 100 -12.23 27.55 -29.60
N ILE A 101 -11.76 27.54 -28.36
CA ILE A 101 -12.49 27.07 -27.17
C ILE A 101 -12.68 28.26 -26.22
N ASP A 102 -13.90 28.61 -25.90
CA ASP A 102 -14.21 29.62 -24.91
C ASP A 102 -14.04 29.05 -23.51
N VAL A 103 -13.20 29.69 -22.69
CA VAL A 103 -12.91 29.31 -21.30
C VAL A 103 -13.29 30.48 -20.38
N THR A 104 -14.26 30.27 -19.50
CA THR A 104 -14.77 31.29 -18.60
C THR A 104 -14.33 31.02 -17.17
N PHE A 105 -13.71 32.05 -16.54
CA PHE A 105 -13.37 31.98 -15.13
C PHE A 105 -14.61 32.22 -14.25
N ILE A 106 -14.81 31.32 -13.27
CA ILE A 106 -15.95 31.39 -12.35
C ILE A 106 -15.50 31.30 -10.89
N ARG A 107 -16.24 31.96 -10.00
CA ARG A 107 -16.09 31.85 -8.54
C ARG A 107 -17.33 31.27 -7.85
N ARG A 108 -18.48 31.28 -8.52
CA ARG A 108 -19.78 30.79 -8.03
C ARG A 108 -20.62 30.32 -9.20
N ALA A 109 -21.64 29.51 -8.90
CA ALA A 109 -22.53 28.94 -9.94
C ALA A 109 -23.23 30.02 -10.78
N ALA A 110 -23.53 31.17 -10.21
CA ALA A 110 -24.17 32.29 -10.94
C ALA A 110 -23.30 32.91 -12.04
N ASP A 111 -22.00 32.64 -12.06
CA ASP A 111 -21.08 33.13 -13.07
C ASP A 111 -21.13 32.30 -14.37
N MET A 112 -21.86 31.18 -14.40
CA MET A 112 -22.01 30.26 -15.53
C MET A 112 -23.16 30.68 -16.45
N ALA A 113 -22.90 30.75 -17.75
CA ALA A 113 -23.88 31.18 -18.76
C ALA A 113 -24.52 30.04 -19.57
N GLY A 114 -24.22 28.76 -19.27
CA GLY A 114 -24.74 27.60 -20.02
C GLY A 114 -23.78 26.44 -20.03
N ASP A 115 -23.83 25.62 -21.06
CA ASP A 115 -22.88 24.55 -21.30
C ASP A 115 -21.55 25.12 -21.81
N GLY A 116 -20.44 24.48 -21.45
CA GLY A 116 -19.11 24.94 -21.83
C GLY A 116 -18.00 24.55 -20.86
N ILE A 117 -16.82 25.14 -21.06
CA ILE A 117 -15.65 24.89 -20.24
C ILE A 117 -15.41 26.08 -19.30
N TYR A 118 -15.39 25.79 -18.02
CA TYR A 118 -15.16 26.75 -16.96
C TYR A 118 -13.85 26.49 -16.26
N ILE A 119 -13.23 27.53 -15.71
CA ILE A 119 -12.01 27.43 -14.91
C ILE A 119 -12.19 28.11 -13.56
N THR A 120 -11.68 27.50 -12.50
CA THR A 120 -11.65 28.05 -11.15
C THR A 120 -10.36 27.65 -10.40
N ASN A 121 -10.21 28.09 -9.16
CA ASN A 121 -9.08 27.72 -8.31
C ASN A 121 -9.45 26.64 -7.28
N TYR A 122 -8.43 26.01 -6.70
CA TYR A 122 -8.58 24.94 -5.70
C TYR A 122 -9.33 25.39 -4.44
N GLU A 123 -9.10 26.63 -4.00
CA GLU A 123 -9.72 27.20 -2.80
C GLU A 123 -11.23 27.35 -2.97
N THR A 124 -11.66 27.82 -4.14
CA THR A 124 -13.09 28.00 -4.46
C THR A 124 -13.86 26.68 -4.34
N VAL A 125 -13.26 25.59 -4.83
CA VAL A 125 -13.85 24.24 -4.77
C VAL A 125 -13.80 23.67 -3.36
N ARG A 126 -12.63 23.69 -2.72
CA ARG A 126 -12.43 23.19 -1.36
C ARG A 126 -13.34 23.86 -0.34
N ASP A 127 -13.60 25.15 -0.51
CA ASP A 127 -14.43 25.95 0.39
C ASP A 127 -15.93 25.82 0.09
N GLY A 128 -16.33 24.92 -0.85
CA GLY A 128 -17.72 24.60 -1.15
C GLY A 128 -18.50 25.72 -1.86
N LYS A 129 -17.80 26.64 -2.55
CA LYS A 129 -18.45 27.78 -3.25
C LYS A 129 -19.07 27.39 -4.60
N LEU A 130 -18.77 26.18 -5.09
CA LEU A 130 -19.33 25.62 -6.33
C LEU A 130 -19.95 24.27 -6.06
N ASP A 131 -21.12 24.05 -6.59
CA ASP A 131 -21.76 22.73 -6.63
C ASP A 131 -21.14 21.91 -7.76
N ILE A 132 -20.41 20.85 -7.42
CA ILE A 132 -19.69 20.02 -8.38
C ILE A 132 -20.62 19.10 -9.17
N ALA A 133 -21.79 18.78 -8.64
CA ALA A 133 -22.81 18.00 -9.38
C ALA A 133 -23.29 18.69 -10.68
N LEU A 134 -23.00 19.96 -10.87
CA LEU A 134 -23.31 20.71 -12.08
C LEU A 134 -22.37 20.40 -13.27
N PHE A 135 -21.28 19.62 -13.04
CA PHE A 135 -20.26 19.36 -14.04
C PHE A 135 -20.22 17.89 -14.45
N THR A 136 -20.21 17.68 -15.76
CA THR A 136 -20.07 16.36 -16.39
C THR A 136 -18.63 15.88 -16.41
N ALA A 137 -17.68 16.80 -16.55
CA ALA A 137 -16.26 16.51 -16.63
C ALA A 137 -15.44 17.48 -15.76
N VAL A 138 -14.34 16.96 -15.21
CA VAL A 138 -13.38 17.78 -14.44
C VAL A 138 -11.94 17.48 -14.86
N SER A 139 -11.10 18.50 -14.89
CA SER A 139 -9.66 18.38 -15.07
C SER A 139 -8.92 19.19 -14.03
N LEU A 140 -8.01 18.53 -13.28
CA LEU A 140 -7.15 19.19 -12.31
C LEU A 140 -5.79 19.51 -12.95
N ASP A 141 -5.43 20.79 -13.00
CA ASP A 141 -4.10 21.19 -13.43
C ASP A 141 -3.19 21.44 -12.22
N GLU A 142 -1.92 21.08 -12.36
CA GLU A 142 -0.95 21.00 -11.25
C GLU A 142 -1.51 20.22 -10.04
N ALA A 143 -2.05 19.03 -10.32
CA ALA A 143 -2.78 18.18 -9.38
C ALA A 143 -1.93 17.68 -8.19
N GLY A 144 -0.74 18.21 -7.99
CA GLY A 144 0.15 17.92 -6.87
C GLY A 144 -0.47 18.10 -5.48
N VAL A 145 -1.58 18.81 -5.36
CA VAL A 145 -2.37 18.94 -4.12
C VAL A 145 -2.97 17.61 -3.65
N LEU A 146 -3.14 16.64 -4.55
CA LEU A 146 -3.69 15.32 -4.24
C LEU A 146 -2.68 14.35 -3.60
N ARG A 147 -1.39 14.65 -3.58
CA ARG A 147 -0.32 13.74 -3.15
C ARG A 147 -0.34 13.32 -1.69
N SER A 148 -1.05 14.02 -0.83
CA SER A 148 -1.13 13.75 0.60
C SER A 148 -2.52 13.26 0.99
N PHE A 149 -2.62 11.98 1.37
CA PHE A 149 -3.87 11.37 1.82
C PHE A 149 -4.52 12.15 2.99
N GLY A 150 -3.71 12.59 3.96
CA GLY A 150 -4.18 13.35 5.12
C GLY A 150 -4.50 14.83 4.86
N SER A 151 -4.33 15.33 3.63
CA SER A 151 -4.65 16.72 3.33
C SER A 151 -6.16 16.93 3.26
N LYS A 152 -6.64 18.03 3.85
CA LYS A 152 -8.05 18.41 3.77
C LYS A 152 -8.54 18.49 2.32
N THR A 153 -7.72 18.99 1.41
CA THR A 153 -8.06 19.11 -0.02
C THR A 153 -8.31 17.74 -0.64
N TYR A 154 -7.41 16.76 -0.40
CA TYR A 154 -7.57 15.40 -0.96
C TYR A 154 -8.86 14.73 -0.44
N GLN A 155 -9.07 14.74 0.87
CA GLN A 155 -10.25 14.12 1.49
C GLN A 155 -11.56 14.77 1.00
N THR A 156 -11.58 16.09 0.90
CA THR A 156 -12.74 16.82 0.35
C THR A 156 -12.97 16.45 -1.12
N PHE A 157 -11.91 16.37 -1.92
CA PHE A 157 -12.04 16.09 -3.35
C PHE A 157 -12.47 14.65 -3.64
N LEU A 158 -12.02 13.66 -2.87
CA LEU A 158 -12.49 12.28 -3.02
C LEU A 158 -14.00 12.16 -2.94
N SER A 159 -14.61 12.78 -1.92
CA SER A 159 -16.06 12.72 -1.74
C SER A 159 -16.81 13.62 -2.72
N LEU A 160 -16.27 14.81 -2.99
CA LEU A 160 -16.94 15.83 -3.80
C LEU A 160 -17.05 15.45 -5.30
N PHE A 161 -16.05 14.72 -5.80
CA PHE A 161 -15.98 14.32 -7.21
C PHE A 161 -16.36 12.86 -7.46
N ALA A 162 -16.82 12.12 -6.44
CA ALA A 162 -17.15 10.70 -6.55
C ALA A 162 -18.12 10.39 -7.71
N ASP A 163 -19.10 11.25 -7.91
CA ASP A 163 -20.17 11.07 -8.91
C ASP A 163 -19.88 11.76 -10.25
N VAL A 164 -18.76 12.48 -10.40
CA VAL A 164 -18.38 13.08 -11.68
C VAL A 164 -17.90 11.97 -12.63
N PRO A 165 -18.57 11.75 -13.78
CA PRO A 165 -18.23 10.61 -14.65
C PRO A 165 -16.85 10.72 -15.27
N TYR A 166 -16.47 11.91 -15.77
CA TYR A 166 -15.20 12.12 -16.48
C TYR A 166 -14.24 12.92 -15.63
N ARG A 167 -13.11 12.31 -15.29
CA ARG A 167 -12.12 12.91 -14.39
C ARG A 167 -10.72 12.84 -14.97
N PHE A 168 -10.04 13.98 -15.04
CA PHE A 168 -8.70 14.08 -15.57
C PHE A 168 -7.79 14.80 -14.58
N VAL A 169 -6.52 14.44 -14.58
CA VAL A 169 -5.49 15.14 -13.82
C VAL A 169 -4.29 15.40 -14.72
N ALA A 170 -3.63 16.54 -14.51
CA ALA A 170 -2.40 16.87 -15.21
C ALA A 170 -1.38 17.47 -14.24
N THR A 171 -0.13 17.07 -14.35
CA THR A 171 0.99 17.67 -13.63
C THR A 171 2.33 17.28 -14.27
N ALA A 172 3.36 18.11 -14.11
CA ALA A 172 4.72 17.76 -14.50
C ALA A 172 5.48 17.00 -13.40
N THR A 173 5.01 17.03 -12.16
CA THR A 173 5.68 16.47 -10.99
C THR A 173 4.74 15.58 -10.18
N PRO A 174 4.36 14.40 -10.70
CA PRO A 174 3.34 13.57 -10.06
C PRO A 174 3.79 12.95 -8.74
N SER A 175 5.06 12.58 -8.59
CA SER A 175 5.60 11.93 -7.39
C SER A 175 7.00 12.47 -7.06
N PRO A 176 7.11 13.66 -6.47
CA PRO A 176 8.40 14.22 -6.15
C PRO A 176 9.07 13.62 -4.91
N ASN A 177 8.35 12.87 -4.07
CA ASN A 177 8.89 12.35 -2.83
C ASN A 177 8.87 10.82 -2.73
N ARG A 178 7.77 10.15 -3.10
CA ARG A 178 7.59 8.69 -2.92
C ARG A 178 6.60 8.13 -3.92
N TYR A 179 6.81 6.92 -4.42
CA TYR A 179 5.90 6.23 -5.35
C TYR A 179 4.46 6.13 -4.83
N LYS A 180 4.24 6.03 -3.52
CA LYS A 180 2.90 6.00 -2.92
C LYS A 180 2.07 7.27 -3.19
N GLU A 181 2.69 8.38 -3.61
CA GLU A 181 1.96 9.59 -3.97
C GLU A 181 1.12 9.39 -5.25
N LEU A 182 1.54 8.47 -6.12
CA LEU A 182 0.86 8.18 -7.39
C LEU A 182 -0.51 7.52 -7.19
N ILE A 183 -0.66 6.68 -6.16
CA ILE A 183 -1.93 5.99 -5.92
C ILE A 183 -3.08 6.95 -5.54
N HIS A 184 -2.76 8.14 -5.05
CA HIS A 184 -3.78 9.12 -4.70
C HIS A 184 -4.46 9.72 -5.93
N TYR A 185 -3.76 9.81 -7.05
CA TYR A 185 -4.38 10.18 -8.33
C TYR A 185 -5.35 9.11 -8.81
N ALA A 186 -4.97 7.82 -8.69
CA ALA A 186 -5.86 6.71 -9.02
C ALA A 186 -7.13 6.73 -8.17
N GLY A 187 -7.01 7.03 -6.87
CA GLY A 187 -8.16 7.22 -5.97
C GLY A 187 -9.08 8.35 -6.41
N PHE A 188 -8.54 9.52 -6.75
CA PHE A 188 -9.33 10.64 -7.27
C PHE A 188 -10.00 10.30 -8.61
N LEU A 189 -9.29 9.64 -9.51
CA LEU A 189 -9.82 9.22 -10.81
C LEU A 189 -10.88 8.09 -10.65
N GLY A 190 -10.88 7.39 -9.53
CA GLY A 190 -11.75 6.24 -9.29
C GLY A 190 -11.34 5.02 -10.12
N VAL A 191 -10.05 4.92 -10.45
CA VAL A 191 -9.44 3.75 -11.08
C VAL A 191 -9.28 2.63 -10.05
N MET A 192 -8.78 2.98 -8.86
CA MET A 192 -8.63 2.05 -7.74
C MET A 192 -8.68 2.82 -6.43
N ASP A 193 -9.29 2.24 -5.40
CA ASP A 193 -9.26 2.83 -4.05
C ASP A 193 -7.83 2.92 -3.51
N THR A 194 -7.52 4.03 -2.85
CA THR A 194 -6.18 4.28 -2.32
C THR A 194 -5.72 3.24 -1.31
N GLY A 195 -6.64 2.71 -0.50
CA GLY A 195 -6.33 1.66 0.49
C GLY A 195 -6.03 0.33 -0.18
N GLN A 196 -6.80 -0.02 -1.21
CA GLN A 196 -6.55 -1.21 -2.05
C GLN A 196 -5.17 -1.10 -2.70
N ALA A 197 -4.86 0.02 -3.33
CA ALA A 197 -3.57 0.26 -3.98
C ALA A 197 -2.40 0.18 -2.98
N LEU A 198 -2.57 0.73 -1.77
CA LEU A 198 -1.56 0.62 -0.71
C LEU A 198 -1.31 -0.83 -0.32
N THR A 199 -2.37 -1.61 -0.11
CA THR A 199 -2.26 -3.01 0.30
C THR A 199 -1.66 -3.87 -0.81
N ARG A 200 -2.04 -3.60 -2.06
CA ARG A 200 -1.61 -4.39 -3.21
C ARG A 200 -0.13 -4.24 -3.54
N TRP A 201 0.41 -3.02 -3.48
CA TRP A 201 1.77 -2.76 -3.98
C TRP A 201 2.78 -2.34 -2.92
N PHE A 202 2.35 -1.96 -1.70
CA PHE A 202 3.27 -1.39 -0.72
C PHE A 202 3.35 -2.22 0.55
N GLN A 203 4.57 -2.37 1.06
CA GLN A 203 4.88 -2.99 2.35
C GLN A 203 5.39 -1.96 3.35
N ARG A 204 5.26 -2.29 4.63
CA ARG A 204 5.90 -1.48 5.68
C ARG A 204 7.40 -1.73 5.69
N ASP A 205 8.15 -0.66 5.76
CA ASP A 205 9.58 -0.73 6.02
C ASP A 205 9.81 -1.22 7.45
N SER A 206 10.51 -2.35 7.60
CA SER A 206 10.80 -2.92 8.92
C SER A 206 11.77 -2.07 9.75
N THR A 207 12.49 -1.16 9.11
CA THR A 207 13.51 -0.32 9.74
C THR A 207 13.00 1.06 10.14
N GLN A 208 11.92 1.54 9.50
CA GLN A 208 11.36 2.87 9.75
C GLN A 208 9.83 2.80 9.91
N ALA A 209 9.35 3.05 11.12
CA ALA A 209 7.93 3.16 11.38
C ALA A 209 7.28 4.22 10.47
N ASN A 210 6.14 3.88 9.83
CA ASN A 210 5.39 4.72 8.89
C ASN A 210 6.02 4.93 7.50
N ASN A 211 7.12 4.28 7.17
CA ASN A 211 7.63 4.23 5.82
C ASN A 211 6.99 3.05 5.05
N LEU A 212 6.43 3.36 3.87
CA LEU A 212 5.87 2.38 2.96
C LEU A 212 6.73 2.34 1.70
N THR A 213 7.23 1.17 1.38
CA THR A 213 8.04 0.90 0.19
C THR A 213 7.29 -0.04 -0.74
N LEU A 214 7.54 0.09 -2.04
CA LEU A 214 6.97 -0.80 -3.04
C LEU A 214 7.53 -2.22 -2.83
N TYR A 215 6.68 -3.26 -2.94
CA TYR A 215 7.16 -4.65 -2.97
C TYR A 215 8.12 -4.83 -4.16
N PRO A 216 9.34 -5.33 -3.95
CA PRO A 216 10.31 -5.48 -5.04
C PRO A 216 9.79 -6.35 -6.19
N HIS A 217 9.09 -7.45 -5.89
CA HIS A 217 8.53 -8.37 -6.88
C HIS A 217 7.30 -7.86 -7.62
N LYS A 218 6.67 -6.78 -7.14
CA LYS A 218 5.50 -6.14 -7.75
C LYS A 218 5.82 -4.84 -8.50
N ARG A 219 7.08 -4.51 -8.59
CA ARG A 219 7.52 -3.24 -9.18
C ARG A 219 7.04 -3.09 -10.63
N ASP A 220 7.25 -4.09 -11.45
CA ASP A 220 6.90 -4.04 -12.86
C ASP A 220 5.38 -4.03 -13.07
N GLU A 221 4.64 -4.83 -12.28
CA GLU A 221 3.18 -4.81 -12.29
C GLU A 221 2.63 -3.44 -11.89
N PHE A 222 3.17 -2.82 -10.85
CA PHE A 222 2.77 -1.48 -10.43
C PHE A 222 2.97 -0.44 -11.53
N PHE A 223 4.09 -0.47 -12.23
CA PHE A 223 4.35 0.48 -13.31
C PHE A 223 3.52 0.19 -14.57
N MET A 224 3.23 -1.06 -14.88
CA MET A 224 2.29 -1.42 -15.94
C MET A 224 0.87 -0.94 -15.60
N TRP A 225 0.44 -1.15 -14.36
CA TRP A 225 -0.84 -0.59 -13.87
C TRP A 225 -0.86 0.94 -13.96
N LEU A 226 0.21 1.63 -13.60
CA LEU A 226 0.29 3.08 -13.79
C LEU A 226 0.11 3.46 -15.26
N ASN A 227 0.76 2.75 -16.17
CA ASN A 227 0.68 3.02 -17.61
C ASN A 227 -0.72 2.78 -18.20
N SER A 228 -1.56 1.96 -17.56
CA SER A 228 -2.91 1.70 -18.04
C SER A 228 -3.82 2.94 -17.94
N TRP A 229 -3.64 3.78 -16.91
CA TRP A 229 -4.48 4.96 -16.66
C TRP A 229 -3.72 6.29 -16.65
N SER A 230 -2.40 6.27 -16.70
CA SER A 230 -1.57 7.48 -16.71
C SER A 230 -0.50 7.43 -17.80
N ILE A 231 -0.19 8.58 -18.36
CA ILE A 231 0.90 8.73 -19.30
C ILE A 231 2.01 9.59 -18.69
N PHE A 232 3.27 9.12 -18.79
CA PHE A 232 4.44 9.88 -18.40
C PHE A 232 5.20 10.28 -19.66
N LEU A 233 5.11 11.54 -20.05
CA LEU A 233 5.71 12.05 -21.27
C LEU A 233 6.82 13.06 -20.97
N GLN A 234 8.04 12.74 -21.38
CA GLN A 234 9.18 13.67 -21.26
C GLN A 234 9.42 14.41 -22.57
N LYS A 235 9.28 13.73 -23.68
CA LYS A 235 9.48 14.26 -25.03
C LYS A 235 8.64 13.46 -26.05
N PRO A 236 8.39 14.00 -27.25
CA PRO A 236 7.59 13.33 -28.26
C PRO A 236 8.09 11.94 -28.69
N SER A 237 9.41 11.74 -28.70
CA SER A 237 10.00 10.44 -29.05
C SER A 237 9.69 9.31 -28.05
N ASP A 238 9.16 9.59 -26.88
CA ASP A 238 8.67 8.57 -25.97
C ASP A 238 7.46 7.82 -26.55
N LEU A 239 6.73 8.45 -27.46
CA LEU A 239 5.64 7.87 -28.25
C LEU A 239 6.03 7.60 -29.73
N GLY A 240 7.31 7.66 -30.06
CA GLY A 240 7.80 7.41 -31.42
C GLY A 240 7.72 8.59 -32.38
N TYR A 241 7.43 9.80 -31.90
CA TYR A 241 7.37 11.02 -32.68
C TYR A 241 8.69 11.79 -32.71
N SER A 242 8.86 12.73 -33.65
CA SER A 242 10.03 13.59 -33.73
C SER A 242 10.13 14.54 -32.54
N ASP A 243 11.34 14.68 -32.00
CA ASP A 243 11.63 15.66 -30.94
C ASP A 243 11.92 17.08 -31.48
N GLU A 244 11.73 17.31 -32.78
CA GLU A 244 11.98 18.62 -33.40
C GLU A 244 11.20 19.73 -32.68
N GLY A 245 11.93 20.74 -32.20
CA GLY A 245 11.37 21.84 -31.42
C GLY A 245 11.21 21.56 -29.93
N TYR A 246 11.49 20.34 -29.46
CA TYR A 246 11.45 19.96 -28.02
C TYR A 246 12.84 19.72 -27.42
N ASP A 247 13.90 19.93 -28.20
CA ASP A 247 15.28 19.86 -27.72
C ASP A 247 15.56 21.07 -26.81
N LEU A 248 15.37 20.86 -25.52
CA LEU A 248 15.67 21.87 -24.52
C LEU A 248 17.17 21.88 -24.22
N PRO A 249 17.77 23.07 -24.04
CA PRO A 249 19.15 23.15 -23.62
C PRO A 249 19.31 22.53 -22.22
N PRO A 250 20.53 22.04 -21.88
CA PRO A 250 20.75 21.40 -20.58
C PRO A 250 20.42 22.33 -19.39
N LEU A 251 19.87 21.74 -18.33
CA LEU A 251 19.67 22.39 -17.04
C LEU A 251 20.77 21.93 -16.09
N ASN A 252 21.67 22.84 -15.72
CA ASN A 252 22.74 22.63 -14.78
C ASN A 252 22.30 23.06 -13.39
N ILE A 253 22.37 22.16 -12.41
CA ILE A 253 22.11 22.46 -11.01
C ILE A 253 23.44 22.58 -10.29
N ASP A 254 23.72 23.75 -9.77
CA ASP A 254 24.98 24.09 -9.12
C ASP A 254 24.78 24.41 -7.64
N TRP A 255 25.37 23.61 -6.77
CA TRP A 255 25.26 23.72 -5.32
C TRP A 255 26.37 24.62 -4.79
N ARG A 256 25.99 25.71 -4.10
CA ARG A 256 26.92 26.72 -3.58
C ARG A 256 26.86 26.75 -2.06
N GLU A 257 27.88 26.17 -1.44
CA GLU A 257 28.02 26.15 0.01
C GLU A 257 28.61 27.49 0.51
N VAL A 258 28.08 27.96 1.64
CA VAL A 258 28.65 29.09 2.39
C VAL A 258 29.00 28.64 3.82
N PRO A 259 30.16 29.10 4.37
CA PRO A 259 30.57 28.75 5.72
C PRO A 259 29.63 29.33 6.76
N VAL A 260 29.54 28.67 7.93
CA VAL A 260 28.81 29.14 9.09
C VAL A 260 29.76 29.38 10.26
N ASP A 261 29.40 30.34 11.11
CA ASP A 261 30.12 30.57 12.35
C ASP A 261 29.73 29.53 13.43
N HIS A 262 30.58 28.55 13.65
CA HIS A 262 30.39 27.48 14.63
C HIS A 262 30.48 27.98 16.08
N SER A 263 31.06 29.15 16.34
CA SER A 263 31.15 29.72 17.70
C SER A 263 29.78 29.99 18.33
N THR A 264 28.72 30.07 17.49
CA THR A 264 27.32 30.32 17.87
C THR A 264 26.49 29.03 17.99
N ALA A 265 27.11 27.85 18.12
CA ALA A 265 26.42 26.54 18.08
C ALA A 265 25.41 26.28 19.21
N GLY A 266 25.46 27.07 20.31
CA GLY A 266 24.51 26.98 21.42
C GLY A 266 24.65 25.69 22.26
N VAL A 267 23.66 25.51 23.14
CA VAL A 267 23.59 24.35 24.05
C VAL A 267 22.47 23.43 23.58
N ASP A 268 22.63 22.10 23.69
CA ASP A 268 21.58 21.16 23.36
C ASP A 268 20.50 21.06 24.49
N ARG A 269 19.48 20.21 24.27
CA ARG A 269 18.40 20.00 25.25
C ARG A 269 18.87 19.43 26.59
N ASP A 270 20.05 18.79 26.60
CA ASP A 270 20.64 18.15 27.78
C ASP A 270 21.70 19.04 28.45
N GLY A 271 21.84 20.31 27.98
CA GLY A 271 22.75 21.30 28.59
C GLY A 271 24.21 21.20 28.15
N GLN A 272 24.52 20.38 27.11
CA GLN A 272 25.88 20.28 26.61
C GLN A 272 26.16 21.33 25.53
N VAL A 273 27.30 21.98 25.60
CA VAL A 273 27.77 22.94 24.60
C VAL A 273 28.14 22.17 23.31
N ARG A 274 27.49 22.52 22.23
CA ARG A 274 27.79 21.93 20.91
C ARG A 274 29.05 22.54 20.34
N LEU A 275 29.99 21.69 19.98
CA LEU A 275 31.27 22.09 19.32
C LEU A 275 31.03 22.54 17.87
N PHE A 276 29.96 22.02 17.23
CA PHE A 276 29.58 22.37 15.87
C PHE A 276 28.08 22.66 15.80
N ARG A 277 27.68 23.54 14.92
CA ARG A 277 26.28 23.69 14.54
C ARG A 277 25.85 22.36 13.90
N GLY A 278 24.98 21.62 14.55
CA GLY A 278 24.43 20.37 14.04
C GLY A 278 23.33 20.65 13.03
N GLY A 279 23.18 19.74 12.07
CA GLY A 279 22.15 19.82 11.04
C GLY A 279 20.74 19.98 11.62
N ALA A 280 19.96 20.83 11.01
CA ALA A 280 18.58 21.08 11.37
C ALA A 280 17.72 19.86 10.99
N LYS A 281 17.21 19.12 11.98
CA LYS A 281 16.41 17.89 11.78
C LYS A 281 14.91 18.14 11.62
N ASP A 282 14.46 19.37 11.82
CA ASP A 282 13.05 19.74 11.72
C ASP A 282 12.87 21.09 11.00
N LEU A 283 11.63 21.40 10.61
CA LEU A 283 11.28 22.63 9.87
C LEU A 283 11.60 23.91 10.67
N GLN A 284 11.53 23.86 12.00
CA GLN A 284 11.84 25.02 12.85
C GLN A 284 13.35 25.26 12.93
N GLY A 285 14.12 24.19 13.02
CA GLY A 285 15.58 24.24 12.98
C GLY A 285 16.09 24.78 11.64
N VAL A 286 15.54 24.33 10.52
CA VAL A 286 15.87 24.86 9.17
C VAL A 286 15.58 26.34 9.08
N ALA A 287 14.42 26.80 9.56
CA ALA A 287 14.07 28.22 9.50
C ALA A 287 14.99 29.10 10.38
N LYS A 288 15.45 28.58 11.51
CA LYS A 288 16.43 29.27 12.37
C LYS A 288 17.79 29.36 11.67
N GLU A 289 18.27 28.23 11.12
CA GLU A 289 19.54 28.16 10.41
C GLU A 289 19.59 29.10 9.21
N LYS A 290 18.48 29.18 8.47
CA LYS A 290 18.32 30.14 7.36
C LYS A 290 18.43 31.59 7.79
N ARG A 291 17.93 31.97 8.97
CA ARG A 291 18.07 33.34 9.49
C ARG A 291 19.50 33.62 9.93
N ASP A 292 20.12 32.68 10.61
CA ASP A 292 21.46 32.84 11.17
C ASP A 292 22.53 32.86 10.05
N SER A 293 22.33 32.11 8.94
CA SER A 293 23.23 32.11 7.76
C SER A 293 22.91 33.19 6.71
N LEU A 294 21.85 34.01 6.93
CA LEU A 294 21.36 34.96 5.94
C LEU A 294 22.44 35.92 5.43
N PRO A 295 23.28 36.54 6.26
CA PRO A 295 24.29 37.52 5.75
C PRO A 295 25.29 36.84 4.79
N ALA A 296 25.79 35.63 5.11
CA ALA A 296 26.73 34.92 4.28
C ALA A 296 26.10 34.49 2.94
N ARG A 297 24.84 34.00 2.97
CA ARG A 297 24.12 33.60 1.75
C ARG A 297 23.80 34.79 0.84
N ILE A 298 23.40 35.93 1.42
CA ILE A 298 23.14 37.17 0.66
C ILE A 298 24.43 37.73 0.08
N GLY A 299 25.53 37.75 0.85
CA GLY A 299 26.85 38.12 0.33
C GLY A 299 27.23 37.30 -0.91
N LYS A 300 27.10 35.96 -0.82
CA LYS A 300 27.39 35.10 -1.96
C LYS A 300 26.44 35.32 -3.14
N LEU A 301 25.16 35.53 -2.87
CA LEU A 301 24.17 35.85 -3.93
C LEU A 301 24.52 37.09 -4.66
N ILE A 302 24.82 38.23 -3.95
CA ILE A 302 25.11 39.50 -4.58
C ILE A 302 26.41 39.49 -5.38
N ASP A 303 27.44 38.74 -4.92
CA ASP A 303 28.67 38.54 -5.67
C ASP A 303 28.38 37.89 -7.04
N MET A 304 27.57 36.82 -7.03
CA MET A 304 27.18 36.10 -8.23
C MET A 304 26.31 36.96 -9.17
N VAL A 305 25.38 37.72 -8.63
CA VAL A 305 24.53 38.63 -9.41
C VAL A 305 25.36 39.73 -10.03
N THR A 306 26.32 40.34 -9.29
CA THR A 306 27.20 41.38 -9.78
C THR A 306 28.12 40.85 -10.89
N GLU A 307 28.66 39.65 -10.73
CA GLU A 307 29.47 39.01 -11.78
C GLU A 307 28.63 38.73 -13.05
N HIS A 308 27.40 38.24 -12.90
CA HIS A 308 26.49 38.02 -14.02
C HIS A 308 26.09 39.32 -14.72
N HIS A 309 25.80 40.34 -13.94
CA HIS A 309 25.45 41.67 -14.46
C HIS A 309 26.60 42.30 -15.25
N ALA A 310 27.82 42.13 -14.75
CA ALA A 310 29.02 42.65 -15.44
C ALA A 310 29.31 41.95 -16.78
N LYS A 311 28.84 40.72 -16.97
CA LYS A 311 28.98 39.98 -18.24
C LYS A 311 27.90 40.31 -19.28
N ASP A 312 26.89 41.05 -18.88
CA ASP A 312 25.71 41.36 -19.69
C ASP A 312 25.04 40.13 -20.28
N ASP A 313 24.96 39.05 -19.48
CA ASP A 313 24.48 37.73 -19.89
C ASP A 313 22.95 37.59 -19.82
N GLY A 314 22.24 38.70 -19.83
CA GLY A 314 20.78 38.80 -19.79
C GLY A 314 20.22 38.93 -18.38
N GLN A 315 18.88 38.84 -18.28
CA GLN A 315 18.16 38.98 -17.00
C GLN A 315 18.33 37.77 -16.12
N ILE A 316 18.13 37.94 -14.80
CA ILE A 316 18.29 36.88 -13.79
C ILE A 316 17.05 36.74 -12.89
N ILE A 317 16.83 35.58 -12.34
CA ILE A 317 15.76 35.31 -11.37
C ILE A 317 16.37 34.95 -10.02
N LEU A 318 15.87 35.60 -8.96
CA LEU A 318 16.31 35.40 -7.59
C LEU A 318 15.16 34.82 -6.75
N TRP A 319 15.31 33.57 -6.35
CA TRP A 319 14.32 32.83 -5.55
C TRP A 319 14.61 32.96 -4.06
N CYS A 320 13.59 33.33 -3.26
CA CYS A 320 13.64 33.36 -1.81
C CYS A 320 12.48 32.57 -1.20
N ASP A 321 12.62 32.08 0.02
CA ASP A 321 11.57 31.36 0.77
C ASP A 321 10.98 32.22 1.90
N LEU A 322 11.84 32.97 2.59
CA LEU A 322 11.46 33.85 3.71
C LEU A 322 11.30 35.32 3.30
N ASN A 323 10.46 36.04 4.03
CA ASN A 323 10.32 37.49 3.82
C ASN A 323 11.65 38.24 4.13
N ASP A 324 12.36 37.79 5.18
CA ASP A 324 13.64 38.36 5.55
C ASP A 324 14.70 38.21 4.45
N GLU A 325 14.68 37.06 3.74
CA GLU A 325 15.53 36.80 2.58
C GLU A 325 15.18 37.80 1.44
N GLN A 326 13.88 37.98 1.17
CA GLN A 326 13.43 38.91 0.14
C GLN A 326 13.88 40.33 0.42
N ALA A 327 13.64 40.82 1.63
CA ALA A 327 14.05 42.19 2.04
C ALA A 327 15.59 42.36 2.00
N ALA A 328 16.35 41.33 2.39
CA ALA A 328 17.82 41.39 2.35
C ALA A 328 18.35 41.41 0.90
N ILE A 329 17.75 40.65 -0.03
CA ILE A 329 18.07 40.66 -1.46
C ILE A 329 17.79 42.06 -2.03
N GLU A 330 16.61 42.62 -1.76
CA GLU A 330 16.24 43.98 -2.23
C GLU A 330 17.23 45.04 -1.75
N ALA A 331 17.58 45.05 -0.47
CA ALA A 331 18.57 45.96 0.10
C ALA A 331 19.94 45.81 -0.55
N ALA A 332 20.40 44.59 -0.78
CA ALA A 332 21.69 44.32 -1.40
C ALA A 332 21.76 44.76 -2.87
N LEU A 333 20.73 44.47 -3.66
CA LEU A 333 20.65 44.93 -5.07
C LEU A 333 20.57 46.45 -5.18
N LYS A 334 19.83 47.12 -4.29
CA LYS A 334 19.76 48.57 -4.21
C LYS A 334 21.14 49.16 -3.89
N ALA A 335 21.87 48.57 -2.95
CA ALA A 335 23.22 49.01 -2.61
C ALA A 335 24.21 48.81 -3.76
N ALA A 336 24.04 47.78 -4.59
CA ALA A 336 24.83 47.50 -5.78
C ALA A 336 24.40 48.30 -7.03
N GLY A 337 23.32 49.08 -6.96
CA GLY A 337 22.79 49.87 -8.09
C GLY A 337 22.15 49.03 -9.19
N ILE A 338 21.72 47.79 -8.88
CA ILE A 338 21.11 46.87 -9.84
C ILE A 338 19.58 47.02 -9.77
N THR A 339 18.95 47.21 -10.93
CA THR A 339 17.49 47.36 -11.04
C THR A 339 16.79 46.03 -10.84
N TYR A 340 15.65 46.01 -10.15
CA TYR A 340 14.88 44.78 -9.86
C TYR A 340 13.39 45.03 -9.81
N SER A 341 12.65 43.93 -10.10
CA SER A 341 11.23 43.78 -9.83
C SER A 341 11.06 42.76 -8.70
N SER A 342 10.38 43.12 -7.63
CA SER A 342 10.14 42.26 -6.49
C SER A 342 8.65 41.97 -6.33
N VAL A 343 8.24 40.71 -6.33
CA VAL A 343 6.86 40.24 -6.22
C VAL A 343 6.65 39.48 -4.94
N HIS A 344 5.71 39.91 -4.09
CA HIS A 344 5.40 39.30 -2.80
C HIS A 344 3.89 39.33 -2.51
N GLY A 345 3.44 38.46 -1.59
CA GLY A 345 2.03 38.17 -1.37
C GLY A 345 1.19 39.29 -0.76
N SER A 346 1.79 40.39 -0.30
CA SER A 346 1.06 41.57 0.17
C SER A 346 0.76 42.60 -0.93
N LEU A 347 1.22 42.34 -2.17
CA LEU A 347 0.83 43.15 -3.32
C LEU A 347 -0.56 42.76 -3.78
N ASP A 348 -1.32 43.74 -4.27
CA ASP A 348 -2.51 43.44 -5.04
C ASP A 348 -2.13 42.83 -6.41
N THR A 349 -3.11 42.21 -7.04
CA THR A 349 -2.88 41.44 -8.27
C THR A 349 -2.36 42.32 -9.41
N ASP A 350 -2.88 43.53 -9.54
CA ASP A 350 -2.54 44.44 -10.62
C ASP A 350 -1.12 45.01 -10.47
N GLU A 351 -0.69 45.32 -9.23
CA GLU A 351 0.67 45.75 -8.97
C GLU A 351 1.68 44.59 -9.13
N ALA A 352 1.30 43.37 -8.76
CA ALA A 352 2.14 42.18 -9.00
C ALA A 352 2.35 41.93 -10.50
N GLU A 353 1.28 42.04 -11.30
CA GLU A 353 1.35 41.91 -12.75
C GLU A 353 2.19 43.04 -13.36
N ARG A 354 1.99 44.27 -12.94
CA ARG A 354 2.77 45.43 -13.40
C ARG A 354 4.28 45.23 -13.16
N ARG A 355 4.67 44.81 -11.97
CA ARG A 355 6.08 44.50 -11.66
C ARG A 355 6.66 43.37 -12.49
N LEU A 356 5.87 42.35 -12.77
CA LEU A 356 6.27 41.28 -13.62
C LEU A 356 6.46 41.74 -15.09
N ASP A 357 5.58 42.60 -15.57
CA ASP A 357 5.68 43.18 -16.91
C ASP A 357 6.90 44.09 -17.07
N MET A 358 7.22 44.92 -16.07
CA MET A 358 8.48 45.69 -16.06
C MET A 358 9.72 44.83 -16.27
N TRP A 359 9.74 43.61 -15.65
CA TRP A 359 10.84 42.68 -15.88
C TRP A 359 10.75 42.04 -17.27
N ARG A 360 9.56 41.66 -17.74
CA ARG A 360 9.36 41.12 -19.09
C ARG A 360 9.79 42.13 -20.18
N ASP A 361 9.50 43.39 -19.98
CA ASP A 361 9.83 44.46 -20.91
C ASP A 361 11.28 44.92 -20.77
N LYS A 362 12.07 44.25 -19.93
CA LYS A 362 13.50 44.52 -19.65
C LYS A 362 13.78 45.89 -19.01
N GLU A 363 12.79 46.48 -18.37
CA GLU A 363 12.98 47.70 -17.59
C GLU A 363 13.76 47.44 -16.29
N THR A 364 13.67 46.19 -15.78
CA THR A 364 14.44 45.73 -14.63
C THR A 364 15.28 44.49 -14.93
N TYR A 365 16.46 44.42 -14.31
CA TYR A 365 17.41 43.35 -14.54
C TYR A 365 17.07 42.07 -13.78
N ALA A 366 16.80 42.16 -12.47
CA ALA A 366 16.52 41.01 -11.62
C ALA A 366 15.03 40.88 -11.29
N LEU A 367 14.51 39.66 -11.30
CA LEU A 367 13.18 39.35 -10.76
C LEU A 367 13.35 38.61 -9.42
N ILE A 368 12.75 39.15 -8.36
CA ILE A 368 12.76 38.55 -7.02
C ILE A 368 11.38 38.00 -6.70
N GLY A 369 11.31 36.77 -6.20
CA GLY A 369 10.04 36.23 -5.72
C GLY A 369 10.17 34.86 -5.08
N LYS A 370 9.04 34.37 -4.56
CA LYS A 370 8.97 33.04 -3.94
C LYS A 370 8.57 31.97 -4.96
N PRO A 371 9.19 30.77 -4.94
CA PRO A 371 8.81 29.66 -5.82
C PRO A 371 7.31 29.36 -5.78
N VAL A 372 6.68 29.40 -4.61
CA VAL A 372 5.25 29.14 -4.43
C VAL A 372 4.36 30.16 -5.16
N MET A 373 4.84 31.34 -5.42
CA MET A 373 4.07 32.43 -6.07
C MET A 373 4.36 32.52 -7.58
N LEU A 374 5.63 32.58 -7.94
CA LEU A 374 6.09 32.78 -9.32
C LEU A 374 6.56 31.46 -9.96
N GLY A 375 6.79 30.42 -9.17
CA GLY A 375 7.19 29.09 -9.63
C GLY A 375 6.05 28.27 -10.25
N GLN A 376 4.81 28.76 -10.27
CA GLN A 376 3.67 28.08 -10.87
C GLN A 376 3.09 28.89 -12.04
N GLY A 377 2.92 28.25 -13.21
CA GLY A 377 2.21 28.81 -14.36
C GLY A 377 2.96 29.81 -15.21
N LEU A 378 3.92 30.56 -14.71
CA LEU A 378 4.57 31.63 -15.46
C LEU A 378 5.66 31.13 -16.42
N ASN A 379 5.78 31.81 -17.58
CA ASN A 379 6.90 31.63 -18.52
C ASN A 379 7.96 32.68 -18.24
N LEU A 380 9.15 32.27 -17.79
CA LEU A 380 10.27 33.14 -17.43
C LEU A 380 11.54 32.81 -18.24
N GLN A 381 11.37 32.26 -19.45
CA GLN A 381 12.47 31.85 -20.34
C GLN A 381 13.38 32.95 -20.86
N GLN A 382 13.07 34.23 -20.58
CA GLN A 382 13.95 35.34 -20.88
C GLN A 382 15.27 35.25 -20.10
N ALA A 383 15.19 34.74 -18.86
CA ALA A 383 16.36 34.38 -18.08
C ALA A 383 16.80 32.92 -18.39
N ASN A 384 18.11 32.72 -18.34
CA ASN A 384 18.71 31.36 -18.37
C ASN A 384 19.50 31.07 -17.09
N VAL A 385 19.58 32.02 -16.17
CA VAL A 385 20.20 31.85 -14.84
C VAL A 385 19.19 32.18 -13.75
N ALA A 386 19.13 31.32 -12.75
CA ALA A 386 18.37 31.53 -11.54
C ALA A 386 19.21 31.20 -10.30
N ILE A 387 19.03 31.98 -9.23
CA ILE A 387 19.73 31.77 -7.96
C ILE A 387 18.72 31.64 -6.84
N PHE A 388 18.77 30.51 -6.09
CA PHE A 388 18.04 30.36 -4.84
C PHE A 388 18.90 30.89 -3.68
N ALA A 389 18.36 31.82 -2.92
CA ALA A 389 19.01 32.38 -1.75
C ALA A 389 19.15 31.41 -0.59
N GLY A 390 18.47 30.26 -0.64
CA GLY A 390 18.54 29.20 0.34
C GLY A 390 17.83 27.94 -0.13
N VAL A 391 18.11 26.81 0.53
CA VAL A 391 17.50 25.51 0.24
C VAL A 391 16.36 25.19 1.21
N THR A 392 15.43 24.31 0.80
CA THR A 392 14.26 23.94 1.60
C THR A 392 13.89 22.49 1.28
N TYR A 393 13.21 21.81 2.20
CA TYR A 393 12.64 20.45 1.95
C TYR A 393 11.50 20.41 0.91
N LYS A 394 11.05 21.58 0.42
CA LYS A 394 9.97 21.71 -0.57
C LYS A 394 10.47 21.42 -1.99
N PHE A 395 10.79 20.15 -2.25
CA PHE A 395 11.34 19.73 -3.54
C PHE A 395 10.48 20.14 -4.74
N ASN A 396 9.15 20.02 -4.62
CA ASN A 396 8.25 20.35 -5.72
C ASN A 396 8.32 21.82 -6.13
N ASP A 397 8.33 22.73 -5.16
CA ASP A 397 8.42 24.17 -5.45
C ASP A 397 9.78 24.51 -6.08
N THR A 398 10.84 23.85 -5.61
CA THR A 398 12.19 24.01 -6.15
C THR A 398 12.27 23.53 -7.61
N ILE A 399 11.80 22.31 -7.92
CA ILE A 399 11.89 21.78 -9.28
C ILE A 399 11.01 22.56 -10.26
N GLN A 400 9.82 22.98 -9.84
CA GLN A 400 8.96 23.83 -10.67
C GLN A 400 9.62 25.16 -10.99
N ALA A 401 10.22 25.82 -9.99
CA ALA A 401 10.93 27.08 -10.20
C ALA A 401 12.17 26.92 -11.10
N CYS A 402 12.92 25.80 -11.00
CA CYS A 402 14.03 25.51 -11.91
C CYS A 402 13.59 25.44 -13.38
N HIS A 403 12.43 24.80 -13.64
CA HIS A 403 11.91 24.67 -15.00
C HIS A 403 11.16 25.92 -15.52
N ARG A 404 11.17 27.05 -14.81
CA ARG A 404 10.64 28.31 -15.36
C ARG A 404 11.57 28.97 -16.38
N ILE A 405 12.86 28.71 -16.27
CA ILE A 405 13.87 29.18 -17.22
C ILE A 405 14.14 28.19 -18.35
N GLN A 406 13.94 26.88 -18.09
CA GLN A 406 14.11 25.81 -19.09
C GLN A 406 12.72 25.41 -19.64
N ARG A 407 12.26 26.09 -20.65
CA ARG A 407 10.97 25.83 -21.32
C ARG A 407 11.12 25.81 -22.83
N PHE A 408 10.09 25.32 -23.51
CA PHE A 408 9.97 25.37 -24.97
C PHE A 408 10.32 26.78 -25.50
N GLY A 409 11.26 26.84 -26.43
CA GLY A 409 11.74 28.08 -27.00
C GLY A 409 13.00 28.67 -26.32
N GLN A 410 13.47 28.10 -25.20
CA GLN A 410 14.76 28.46 -24.63
C GLN A 410 15.90 27.93 -25.53
N LYS A 411 16.84 28.82 -25.86
CA LYS A 411 17.98 28.48 -26.73
C LYS A 411 19.32 28.47 -26.01
N ARG A 412 19.37 29.01 -24.76
CA ARG A 412 20.61 29.11 -23.99
C ARG A 412 20.68 28.02 -22.92
N PRO A 413 21.86 27.42 -22.63
CA PRO A 413 22.05 26.59 -21.49
C PRO A 413 21.54 27.25 -20.20
N CYS A 414 20.76 26.52 -19.41
CA CYS A 414 20.17 27.01 -18.18
C CYS A 414 21.03 26.60 -16.98
N THR A 415 21.27 27.55 -16.05
CA THR A 415 21.96 27.25 -14.81
C THR A 415 21.13 27.72 -13.60
N VAL A 416 20.96 26.85 -12.63
CA VAL A 416 20.31 27.15 -11.37
C VAL A 416 21.32 26.97 -10.24
N HIS A 417 21.59 28.02 -9.51
CA HIS A 417 22.45 27.98 -8.34
C HIS A 417 21.60 27.86 -7.07
N LEU A 418 21.94 26.90 -6.22
CA LEU A 418 21.29 26.65 -4.93
C LEU A 418 22.30 26.97 -3.82
N ILE A 419 22.13 28.14 -3.19
CA ILE A 419 23.00 28.55 -2.08
C ILE A 419 22.53 27.90 -0.79
N HIS A 420 23.41 27.28 -0.05
CA HIS A 420 23.13 26.65 1.22
C HIS A 420 24.23 26.85 2.24
N ALA A 421 23.88 26.85 3.50
CA ALA A 421 24.87 26.86 4.58
C ALA A 421 25.48 25.48 4.77
N GLU A 422 26.71 25.41 5.23
CA GLU A 422 27.40 24.14 5.60
C GLU A 422 26.54 23.29 6.57
N SER A 423 25.84 23.94 7.50
CA SER A 423 24.93 23.30 8.47
C SER A 423 23.63 22.73 7.85
N GLU A 424 23.33 23.01 6.59
CA GLU A 424 22.14 22.53 5.87
C GLU A 424 22.40 21.24 5.06
N GLY A 425 23.50 20.53 5.29
CA GLY A 425 23.88 19.33 4.53
C GLY A 425 22.81 18.25 4.48
N GLU A 426 22.02 18.01 5.54
CA GLU A 426 20.88 17.09 5.54
C GLU A 426 19.76 17.52 4.57
N VAL A 427 19.48 18.81 4.46
CA VAL A 427 18.50 19.34 3.49
C VAL A 427 18.96 19.11 2.07
N VAL A 428 20.24 19.39 1.81
CA VAL A 428 20.88 19.19 0.49
C VAL A 428 20.83 17.73 0.10
N THR A 429 21.19 16.81 1.00
CA THR A 429 21.14 15.36 0.77
C THR A 429 19.71 14.93 0.44
N ALA A 430 18.72 15.34 1.25
CA ALA A 430 17.32 15.01 1.01
C ALA A 430 16.80 15.53 -0.34
N LEU A 431 17.24 16.71 -0.78
CA LEU A 431 16.89 17.26 -2.10
C LEU A 431 17.53 16.46 -3.23
N LYS A 432 18.79 16.06 -3.11
CA LYS A 432 19.51 15.23 -4.09
C LYS A 432 18.85 13.86 -4.24
N ASP A 433 18.48 13.23 -3.13
CA ASP A 433 17.80 11.93 -3.11
C ASP A 433 16.44 11.99 -3.81
N LYS A 434 15.65 13.02 -3.52
CA LYS A 434 14.36 13.25 -4.19
C LYS A 434 14.52 13.52 -5.69
N TRP A 435 15.57 14.21 -6.08
CA TRP A 435 15.90 14.44 -7.49
C TRP A 435 16.27 13.14 -8.20
N ALA A 436 17.03 12.27 -7.53
CA ALA A 436 17.37 10.97 -8.06
C ALA A 436 16.14 10.08 -8.22
N GLN A 437 15.25 10.02 -7.22
CA GLN A 437 13.98 9.29 -7.30
C GLN A 437 13.06 9.80 -8.41
N HIS A 438 12.95 11.11 -8.58
CA HIS A 438 12.15 11.70 -9.65
C HIS A 438 12.68 11.30 -11.03
N ARG A 439 14.00 11.30 -11.23
CA ARG A 439 14.63 10.86 -12.48
C ARG A 439 14.43 9.37 -12.73
N GLU A 440 14.60 8.53 -11.70
CA GLU A 440 14.38 7.09 -11.78
C GLU A 440 12.93 6.77 -12.19
N LEU A 441 11.94 7.37 -11.51
CA LEU A 441 10.53 7.19 -11.87
C LEU A 441 10.28 7.58 -13.33
N THR A 442 10.75 8.74 -13.72
CA THR A 442 10.56 9.26 -15.06
C THR A 442 11.18 8.34 -16.12
N SER A 443 12.42 7.88 -15.90
CA SER A 443 13.10 6.95 -16.81
C SER A 443 12.34 5.62 -16.91
N THR A 444 11.97 5.01 -15.79
CA THR A 444 11.24 3.73 -15.76
C THR A 444 9.91 3.84 -16.53
N MET A 445 9.14 4.89 -16.29
CA MET A 445 7.86 5.09 -16.98
C MET A 445 8.04 5.37 -18.48
N THR A 446 9.08 6.13 -18.84
CA THR A 446 9.43 6.37 -20.25
C THR A 446 9.77 5.07 -20.98
N ASP A 447 10.53 4.18 -20.34
CA ASP A 447 10.90 2.89 -20.93
C ASP A 447 9.68 1.99 -21.12
N ILE A 448 8.74 2.00 -20.19
CA ILE A 448 7.46 1.27 -20.29
C ILE A 448 6.62 1.84 -21.44
N ILE A 449 6.48 3.15 -21.55
CA ILE A 449 5.73 3.78 -22.63
C ILE A 449 6.36 3.47 -24.00
N LYS A 450 7.68 3.49 -24.11
CA LYS A 450 8.38 3.08 -25.33
C LYS A 450 8.13 1.63 -25.70
N THR A 451 8.01 0.76 -24.72
CA THR A 451 7.82 -0.68 -24.93
C THR A 451 6.38 -1.02 -25.29
N TYR A 452 5.41 -0.45 -24.57
CA TYR A 452 4.00 -0.83 -24.67
C TYR A 452 3.13 0.24 -25.35
N GLY A 453 3.62 1.46 -25.53
CA GLY A 453 2.88 2.59 -26.08
C GLY A 453 1.65 2.96 -25.23
N LEU A 454 0.62 3.45 -25.90
CA LEU A 454 -0.71 3.72 -25.33
C LEU A 454 -1.66 2.52 -25.48
N SER A 455 -1.15 1.37 -25.96
CA SER A 455 -1.98 0.21 -26.27
C SER A 455 -2.25 -0.62 -25.02
N ARG A 456 -3.51 -0.65 -24.62
CA ARG A 456 -4.01 -1.50 -23.55
C ARG A 456 -3.77 -2.99 -23.81
N ASN A 457 -4.01 -3.44 -25.03
CA ASN A 457 -3.86 -4.85 -25.41
C ASN A 457 -2.44 -5.36 -25.17
N SER A 458 -1.42 -4.55 -25.46
CA SER A 458 -0.03 -4.93 -25.26
C SER A 458 0.31 -5.10 -23.78
N ILE A 459 -0.26 -4.26 -22.90
CA ILE A 459 -0.07 -4.34 -21.45
C ILE A 459 -0.79 -5.58 -20.91
N THR A 460 -2.04 -5.78 -21.28
CA THR A 460 -2.84 -6.94 -20.86
C THR A 460 -2.18 -8.24 -21.34
N GLU A 461 -1.69 -8.31 -22.58
CA GLU A 461 -0.99 -9.48 -23.11
C GLU A 461 0.32 -9.77 -22.34
N ALA A 462 1.08 -8.74 -21.98
CA ALA A 462 2.29 -8.90 -21.18
C ALA A 462 1.99 -9.44 -19.78
N LEU A 463 0.90 -8.99 -19.17
CA LEU A 463 0.45 -9.45 -17.85
C LEU A 463 -0.14 -10.86 -17.90
N THR A 464 -0.91 -11.20 -18.93
CA THR A 464 -1.49 -12.55 -19.10
C THR A 464 -0.43 -13.64 -19.30
N ARG A 465 0.75 -13.31 -19.77
CA ARG A 465 1.88 -14.25 -19.87
C ARG A 465 2.37 -14.73 -18.50
N SER A 466 2.04 -14.05 -17.42
CA SER A 466 2.35 -14.47 -16.04
C SER A 466 1.28 -15.37 -15.41
N MET A 467 0.20 -15.72 -16.12
CA MET A 467 -0.83 -16.64 -15.64
C MET A 467 -0.46 -18.09 -15.92
N GLY A 468 -0.82 -18.94 -14.96
CA GLY A 468 -0.57 -20.37 -15.02
C GLY A 468 0.70 -20.78 -14.28
N ILE A 469 0.65 -21.97 -13.72
CA ILE A 469 1.77 -22.62 -13.04
C ILE A 469 1.92 -24.01 -13.65
N GLU A 470 3.14 -24.39 -13.96
CA GLU A 470 3.45 -25.79 -14.27
C GLU A 470 3.37 -26.58 -12.97
N ARG A 471 2.46 -27.57 -12.93
CA ARG A 471 2.27 -28.41 -11.74
C ARG A 471 3.50 -29.25 -11.47
N ILE A 472 4.03 -29.13 -10.26
CA ILE A 472 5.13 -29.96 -9.75
C ILE A 472 4.61 -30.73 -8.54
N GLU A 473 4.81 -32.03 -8.50
CA GLU A 473 4.42 -32.88 -7.38
C GLU A 473 5.65 -33.48 -6.67
N ALA A 474 5.59 -33.47 -5.35
CA ALA A 474 6.51 -34.24 -4.49
C ALA A 474 5.68 -35.10 -3.54
N ALA A 475 6.12 -36.35 -3.35
CA ALA A 475 5.42 -37.31 -2.52
C ALA A 475 6.40 -38.19 -1.77
N GLY A 476 6.00 -38.68 -0.58
CA GLY A 476 6.69 -39.63 0.24
C GLY A 476 5.70 -40.59 0.90
N ASP A 477 6.15 -41.33 1.91
CA ASP A 477 5.27 -42.22 2.65
C ASP A 477 4.28 -41.43 3.51
N GLY A 478 3.02 -41.50 3.13
CA GLY A 478 1.93 -40.79 3.83
C GLY A 478 1.78 -39.30 3.50
N TRP A 479 2.47 -38.76 2.51
CA TRP A 479 2.28 -37.37 2.14
C TRP A 479 2.43 -37.07 0.63
N THR A 480 1.69 -36.06 0.17
CA THR A 480 1.76 -35.54 -1.21
C THR A 480 1.61 -34.04 -1.19
N LEU A 481 2.54 -33.34 -1.83
CA LEU A 481 2.52 -31.89 -2.00
C LEU A 481 2.50 -31.55 -3.48
N ALA A 482 1.73 -30.52 -3.84
CA ALA A 482 1.71 -29.99 -5.20
C ALA A 482 2.09 -28.50 -5.19
N ASN A 483 3.07 -28.10 -5.99
CA ASN A 483 3.22 -26.71 -6.39
C ASN A 483 2.25 -26.48 -7.53
N ASN A 484 1.08 -25.98 -7.21
CA ASN A 484 -0.03 -25.82 -8.15
C ASN A 484 -1.05 -24.79 -7.63
N ASP A 485 -1.91 -24.34 -8.52
CA ASP A 485 -3.14 -23.64 -8.15
C ASP A 485 -4.09 -24.60 -7.44
N CYS A 486 -4.63 -24.19 -6.30
CA CYS A 486 -5.49 -25.06 -5.48
C CYS A 486 -6.84 -25.37 -6.16
N VAL A 487 -7.33 -24.51 -7.06
CA VAL A 487 -8.55 -24.80 -7.86
C VAL A 487 -8.25 -25.88 -8.88
N ASP A 488 -7.12 -25.79 -9.59
CA ASP A 488 -6.68 -26.79 -10.55
C ASP A 488 -6.38 -28.12 -9.84
N GLU A 489 -5.63 -28.07 -8.74
CA GLU A 489 -5.30 -29.27 -7.95
C GLU A 489 -6.58 -30.00 -7.48
N ALA A 490 -7.50 -29.28 -6.85
CA ALA A 490 -8.73 -29.87 -6.37
C ALA A 490 -9.64 -30.34 -7.52
N THR A 491 -9.66 -29.65 -8.68
CA THR A 491 -10.55 -30.00 -9.79
C THR A 491 -10.05 -31.20 -10.60
N ASN A 492 -8.76 -31.20 -10.97
CA ASN A 492 -8.21 -32.09 -11.99
C ASN A 492 -7.31 -33.21 -11.41
N HIS A 493 -6.84 -33.08 -10.16
CA HIS A 493 -5.86 -33.96 -9.56
C HIS A 493 -6.33 -34.65 -8.26
N MET A 494 -7.61 -34.51 -7.92
CA MET A 494 -8.20 -35.15 -6.74
C MET A 494 -9.54 -35.80 -7.08
N ASP A 495 -9.71 -37.03 -6.62
CA ASP A 495 -10.94 -37.77 -6.84
C ASP A 495 -12.07 -37.28 -5.93
N GLU A 496 -13.31 -37.49 -6.37
CA GLU A 496 -14.48 -37.26 -5.57
C GLU A 496 -14.49 -38.15 -4.32
N ASN A 497 -14.87 -37.57 -3.16
CA ASN A 497 -14.97 -38.31 -1.89
C ASN A 497 -13.65 -39.00 -1.47
N SER A 498 -12.50 -38.43 -1.81
CA SER A 498 -11.18 -39.01 -1.50
C SER A 498 -10.58 -38.47 -0.18
N VAL A 499 -11.00 -37.29 0.28
CA VAL A 499 -10.45 -36.60 1.44
C VAL A 499 -11.28 -36.87 2.70
N ASP A 500 -10.61 -37.18 3.79
CA ASP A 500 -11.28 -37.44 5.08
C ASP A 500 -11.50 -36.12 5.88
N MET A 501 -10.64 -35.14 5.71
CA MET A 501 -10.78 -33.83 6.35
C MET A 501 -10.10 -32.74 5.54
N VAL A 502 -10.71 -31.56 5.48
CA VAL A 502 -10.06 -30.35 4.99
C VAL A 502 -9.76 -29.45 6.19
N VAL A 503 -8.51 -29.04 6.36
CA VAL A 503 -8.06 -28.06 7.36
C VAL A 503 -7.26 -27.01 6.64
N THR A 504 -7.65 -25.76 6.72
CA THR A 504 -6.93 -24.68 6.06
C THR A 504 -7.10 -23.34 6.75
N SER A 505 -6.12 -22.47 6.56
CA SER A 505 -6.24 -21.05 6.81
C SER A 505 -6.36 -20.35 5.46
N ILE A 506 -7.55 -19.88 5.12
CA ILE A 506 -7.75 -19.20 3.83
C ILE A 506 -7.01 -17.84 3.81
N PRO A 507 -6.54 -17.36 2.65
CA PRO A 507 -6.00 -16.02 2.52
C PRO A 507 -7.01 -14.96 2.99
N PHE A 508 -6.52 -13.90 3.61
CA PHE A 508 -7.37 -12.84 4.17
C PHE A 508 -7.69 -11.77 3.11
N SER A 509 -8.31 -12.18 1.98
CA SER A 509 -8.61 -11.32 0.85
C SER A 509 -7.34 -10.57 0.39
N ASN A 510 -7.45 -9.31 -0.03
CA ASN A 510 -6.34 -8.47 -0.50
C ASN A 510 -5.37 -7.99 0.61
N HIS A 511 -5.34 -8.64 1.78
CA HIS A 511 -4.45 -8.22 2.87
C HIS A 511 -3.00 -8.60 2.63
N TYR A 512 -2.78 -9.80 2.06
CA TYR A 512 -1.46 -10.31 1.70
C TYR A 512 -1.54 -10.99 0.33
N GLU A 513 -0.56 -10.73 -0.50
CA GLU A 513 -0.33 -11.44 -1.74
C GLU A 513 0.97 -12.22 -1.60
N TYR A 514 0.94 -13.50 -1.92
CA TYR A 514 2.05 -14.42 -1.67
C TYR A 514 2.90 -14.66 -2.90
N THR A 515 2.35 -14.42 -4.09
CA THR A 515 3.03 -14.60 -5.38
C THR A 515 2.62 -13.52 -6.37
N PRO A 516 3.42 -13.25 -7.40
CA PRO A 516 3.04 -12.33 -8.48
C PRO A 516 2.05 -12.94 -9.49
N SER A 517 1.44 -14.08 -9.17
CA SER A 517 0.51 -14.79 -10.04
C SER A 517 -0.93 -14.26 -9.89
N TYR A 518 -1.66 -14.18 -10.99
CA TYR A 518 -3.12 -13.90 -10.95
C TYR A 518 -3.93 -15.01 -10.30
N ASN A 519 -3.36 -16.22 -10.18
CA ASN A 519 -3.94 -17.34 -9.45
C ASN A 519 -3.94 -17.10 -7.93
N ASP A 520 -3.11 -16.18 -7.42
CA ASP A 520 -3.07 -15.84 -6.00
C ASP A 520 -4.41 -15.22 -5.55
N PHE A 521 -5.00 -15.81 -4.52
CA PHE A 521 -6.26 -15.34 -3.93
C PHE A 521 -6.10 -13.99 -3.23
N GLY A 522 -4.89 -13.64 -2.80
CA GLY A 522 -4.55 -12.32 -2.28
C GLY A 522 -4.54 -11.21 -3.34
N HIS A 523 -4.44 -11.60 -4.62
CA HIS A 523 -4.50 -10.70 -5.75
C HIS A 523 -5.96 -10.39 -6.12
N THR A 524 -6.68 -9.72 -5.25
CA THR A 524 -8.09 -9.34 -5.41
C THR A 524 -8.30 -7.87 -5.08
N ASP A 525 -9.33 -7.26 -5.63
CA ASP A 525 -9.63 -5.85 -5.42
C ASP A 525 -10.29 -5.62 -4.05
N ASP A 526 -11.22 -6.50 -3.69
CA ASP A 526 -12.01 -6.45 -2.46
C ASP A 526 -12.45 -7.85 -2.01
N ASN A 527 -13.27 -7.93 -0.99
CA ASN A 527 -13.80 -9.19 -0.50
C ASN A 527 -14.73 -9.86 -1.52
N ASP A 528 -15.56 -9.11 -2.24
CA ASP A 528 -16.48 -9.69 -3.23
C ASP A 528 -15.71 -10.37 -4.36
N HIS A 529 -14.62 -9.76 -4.83
CA HIS A 529 -13.73 -10.35 -5.82
C HIS A 529 -12.99 -11.58 -5.27
N PHE A 530 -12.59 -11.56 -4.00
CA PHE A 530 -12.01 -12.72 -3.32
C PHE A 530 -13.01 -13.89 -3.26
N TRP A 531 -14.24 -13.63 -2.83
CA TRP A 531 -15.27 -14.66 -2.75
C TRP A 531 -15.70 -15.18 -4.12
N ALA A 532 -15.67 -14.33 -5.15
CA ALA A 532 -15.88 -14.78 -6.54
C ALA A 532 -14.80 -15.78 -7.01
N GLN A 533 -13.55 -15.63 -6.57
CA GLN A 533 -12.52 -16.64 -6.81
C GLN A 533 -12.73 -17.91 -5.97
N MET A 534 -13.14 -17.75 -4.71
CA MET A 534 -13.51 -18.88 -3.83
C MET A 534 -14.70 -19.67 -4.36
N ASP A 535 -15.60 -19.06 -5.17
CA ASP A 535 -16.71 -19.77 -5.84
C ASP A 535 -16.22 -20.91 -6.77
N PHE A 536 -14.96 -20.86 -7.24
CA PHE A 536 -14.33 -21.94 -8.00
C PHE A 536 -13.72 -23.04 -7.11
N LEU A 537 -13.17 -22.69 -5.95
CA LEU A 537 -12.52 -23.63 -5.04
C LEU A 537 -13.51 -24.34 -4.13
N THR A 538 -14.42 -23.62 -3.49
CA THR A 538 -15.29 -24.14 -2.43
C THR A 538 -16.17 -25.32 -2.88
N PRO A 539 -16.77 -25.32 -4.09
CA PRO A 539 -17.48 -26.49 -4.63
C PRO A 539 -16.57 -27.71 -4.80
N GLN A 540 -15.29 -27.49 -5.15
CA GLN A 540 -14.34 -28.58 -5.28
C GLN A 540 -13.95 -29.17 -3.91
N LEU A 541 -13.81 -28.33 -2.88
CA LEU A 541 -13.63 -28.83 -1.51
C LEU A 541 -14.82 -29.68 -1.06
N LEU A 542 -16.03 -29.25 -1.37
CA LEU A 542 -17.22 -30.08 -1.11
C LEU A 542 -17.18 -31.40 -1.90
N ARG A 543 -16.75 -31.38 -3.16
CA ARG A 543 -16.66 -32.55 -4.02
C ARG A 543 -15.67 -33.61 -3.49
N VAL A 544 -14.44 -33.13 -3.18
CA VAL A 544 -13.35 -34.05 -2.77
C VAL A 544 -13.51 -34.58 -1.35
N LEU A 545 -14.17 -33.85 -0.45
CA LEU A 545 -14.43 -34.26 0.91
C LEU A 545 -15.43 -35.44 0.94
N LYS A 546 -15.20 -36.44 1.77
CA LYS A 546 -16.12 -37.57 1.95
C LYS A 546 -17.42 -37.13 2.63
N PRO A 547 -18.59 -37.71 2.29
CA PRO A 547 -19.86 -37.40 2.92
C PRO A 547 -19.82 -37.63 4.44
N GLY A 548 -20.32 -36.64 5.19
CA GLY A 548 -20.33 -36.68 6.66
C GLY A 548 -19.01 -36.22 7.30
N ARG A 549 -18.05 -35.72 6.52
CA ARG A 549 -16.73 -35.29 7.03
C ARG A 549 -16.64 -33.75 7.15
N ILE A 550 -15.61 -33.30 7.85
CA ILE A 550 -15.45 -31.91 8.30
C ILE A 550 -14.50 -31.15 7.40
N TYR A 551 -14.89 -29.91 7.09
CA TYR A 551 -14.04 -28.84 6.61
C TYR A 551 -13.86 -27.79 7.73
N ALA A 552 -12.66 -27.63 8.23
CA ALA A 552 -12.27 -26.64 9.22
C ALA A 552 -11.56 -25.48 8.56
N CYS A 553 -12.21 -24.31 8.56
CA CYS A 553 -11.72 -23.08 7.92
C CYS A 553 -11.27 -22.08 8.96
N HIS A 554 -9.96 -21.85 9.05
CA HIS A 554 -9.40 -20.81 9.92
C HIS A 554 -9.43 -19.46 9.21
N VAL A 555 -9.97 -18.45 9.89
CA VAL A 555 -10.11 -17.07 9.40
C VAL A 555 -9.89 -16.05 10.51
N LYS A 556 -9.61 -14.82 10.10
CA LYS A 556 -9.51 -13.68 11.01
C LYS A 556 -10.21 -12.47 10.40
N ASP A 557 -10.91 -11.71 11.23
CA ASP A 557 -11.48 -10.44 10.84
C ASP A 557 -10.42 -9.39 10.54
N ARG A 558 -10.74 -8.48 9.65
CA ARG A 558 -9.82 -7.47 9.14
C ARG A 558 -10.08 -6.12 9.77
N ILE A 559 -9.00 -5.48 10.23
CA ILE A 559 -9.06 -4.11 10.69
C ILE A 559 -8.91 -3.18 9.49
N ASN A 560 -9.94 -2.37 9.27
CA ASN A 560 -9.94 -1.31 8.27
C ASN A 560 -9.59 0.01 8.95
N PHE A 561 -8.47 0.61 8.58
CA PHE A 561 -8.04 1.87 9.15
C PHE A 561 -8.93 3.02 8.66
N GLY A 562 -9.38 3.87 9.57
CA GLY A 562 -10.31 4.96 9.26
C GLY A 562 -9.81 5.99 8.27
N ASN A 563 -8.49 6.12 8.12
CA ASN A 563 -7.86 6.94 7.08
C ASN A 563 -7.85 6.27 5.69
N VAL A 564 -8.16 4.98 5.63
CA VAL A 564 -8.29 4.21 4.38
C VAL A 564 -9.74 4.17 3.94
N THR A 565 -10.65 3.90 4.89
CA THR A 565 -12.09 3.80 4.61
C THR A 565 -12.80 5.16 4.52
N GLY A 566 -12.15 6.25 4.91
CA GLY A 566 -12.80 7.56 5.06
C GLY A 566 -13.67 7.69 6.30
N ALA A 567 -13.85 6.62 7.09
CA ALA A 567 -14.69 6.62 8.29
C ALA A 567 -14.11 7.44 9.46
N GLY A 568 -12.86 7.89 9.36
CA GLY A 568 -12.17 8.65 10.40
C GLY A 568 -11.76 7.83 11.63
N ILE A 569 -12.42 6.69 11.87
CA ILE A 569 -12.09 5.73 12.94
C ILE A 569 -11.81 4.35 12.33
N PRO A 570 -10.99 3.52 12.99
CA PRO A 570 -10.83 2.13 12.57
C PRO A 570 -12.15 1.36 12.71
N THR A 571 -12.45 0.52 11.71
CA THR A 571 -13.59 -0.39 11.71
C THR A 571 -13.10 -1.83 11.50
N VAL A 572 -13.99 -2.81 11.63
CA VAL A 572 -13.65 -4.22 11.40
C VAL A 572 -14.54 -4.76 10.27
N SER A 573 -13.90 -5.38 9.27
CA SER A 573 -14.60 -6.16 8.25
C SER A 573 -14.91 -7.55 8.83
N PRO A 574 -16.17 -8.00 8.84
CA PRO A 574 -16.57 -9.27 9.43
C PRO A 574 -16.29 -10.45 8.49
N PHE A 575 -15.01 -10.65 8.16
CA PHE A 575 -14.56 -11.64 7.18
C PHE A 575 -14.94 -13.08 7.55
N HIS A 576 -14.99 -13.39 8.86
CA HIS A 576 -15.46 -14.69 9.34
C HIS A 576 -16.93 -14.94 9.00
N ALA A 577 -17.79 -13.92 9.10
CA ALA A 577 -19.20 -14.05 8.75
C ALA A 577 -19.39 -14.24 7.24
N GLU A 578 -18.61 -13.53 6.42
CA GLU A 578 -18.60 -13.74 4.96
C GLU A 578 -18.20 -15.18 4.61
N ALA A 579 -17.13 -15.70 5.21
CA ALA A 579 -16.67 -17.09 5.03
C ALA A 579 -17.74 -18.09 5.45
N LEU A 580 -18.45 -17.84 6.55
CA LEU A 580 -19.53 -18.68 7.05
C LEU A 580 -20.66 -18.77 6.01
N PHE A 581 -21.16 -17.62 5.55
CA PHE A 581 -22.25 -17.61 4.57
C PHE A 581 -21.81 -18.15 3.20
N HIS A 582 -20.55 -17.96 2.82
CA HIS A 582 -19.99 -18.55 1.61
C HIS A 582 -19.97 -20.07 1.67
N GLY A 583 -19.55 -20.69 2.78
CA GLY A 583 -19.59 -22.14 2.95
C GLY A 583 -21.02 -22.70 2.85
N ILE A 584 -22.00 -22.04 3.50
CA ILE A 584 -23.41 -22.42 3.43
C ILE A 584 -23.95 -22.31 1.99
N LYS A 585 -23.63 -21.22 1.28
CA LYS A 585 -23.99 -21.00 -0.14
C LYS A 585 -23.60 -22.18 -1.02
N HIS A 586 -22.43 -22.78 -0.74
CA HIS A 586 -21.89 -23.90 -1.53
C HIS A 586 -22.27 -25.31 -1.03
N GLY A 587 -23.21 -25.40 -0.09
CA GLY A 587 -23.85 -26.66 0.31
C GLY A 587 -23.25 -27.35 1.52
N PHE A 588 -22.35 -26.70 2.27
CA PHE A 588 -21.90 -27.19 3.56
C PHE A 588 -22.94 -26.89 4.66
N ASP A 589 -23.11 -27.82 5.59
CA ASP A 589 -23.83 -27.58 6.83
C ASP A 589 -22.88 -26.91 7.84
N TYR A 590 -23.28 -25.77 8.41
CA TYR A 590 -22.48 -25.08 9.43
C TYR A 590 -22.65 -25.75 10.81
N MET A 591 -21.56 -26.15 11.44
CA MET A 591 -21.55 -26.90 12.69
C MET A 591 -21.20 -26.04 13.92
N GLY A 592 -20.80 -24.81 13.73
CA GLY A 592 -20.33 -23.92 14.78
C GLY A 592 -18.95 -23.37 14.51
N MET A 593 -18.44 -22.56 15.43
CA MET A 593 -17.08 -22.00 15.30
C MET A 593 -16.36 -22.07 16.65
N VAL A 594 -15.04 -22.17 16.55
CA VAL A 594 -14.14 -22.00 17.70
C VAL A 594 -13.54 -20.60 17.62
N THR A 595 -13.60 -19.86 18.71
CA THR A 595 -12.91 -18.58 18.86
C THR A 595 -11.53 -18.81 19.47
N VAL A 596 -10.47 -18.44 18.75
CA VAL A 596 -9.11 -18.47 19.26
C VAL A 596 -8.76 -17.09 19.80
N VAL A 597 -8.60 -16.98 21.12
CA VAL A 597 -8.32 -15.71 21.78
C VAL A 597 -6.87 -15.30 21.53
N THR A 598 -6.69 -14.03 21.16
CA THR A 598 -5.37 -13.44 20.95
C THR A 598 -5.04 -12.50 22.11
N ASP A 599 -3.81 -12.56 22.63
CA ASP A 599 -3.33 -11.62 23.64
C ASP A 599 -3.03 -10.26 22.99
N VAL A 600 -3.97 -9.34 23.11
CA VAL A 600 -3.86 -7.99 22.56
C VAL A 600 -2.70 -7.16 23.13
N VAL A 601 -2.14 -7.55 24.26
CA VAL A 601 -0.99 -6.86 24.86
C VAL A 601 0.32 -7.37 24.28
N ARG A 602 0.42 -8.65 24.01
CA ARG A 602 1.62 -9.31 23.46
C ARG A 602 1.73 -9.18 21.94
N GLU A 603 0.63 -9.23 21.22
CA GLU A 603 0.57 -9.13 19.77
C GLU A 603 0.68 -7.68 19.27
N ASN A 604 1.48 -6.90 19.91
CA ASN A 604 1.82 -5.51 19.70
C ASN A 604 1.55 -5.05 18.25
N ASN A 605 0.78 -4.09 17.95
CA ASN A 605 0.58 -3.35 16.68
C ASN A 605 -0.56 -3.77 15.74
N GLN A 606 -1.19 -4.91 15.87
CA GLN A 606 -2.24 -5.31 14.92
C GLN A 606 -3.62 -5.46 15.57
N THR A 607 -3.72 -5.24 16.85
CA THR A 607 -4.97 -5.36 17.56
C THR A 607 -5.74 -4.06 17.50
N TYR A 608 -7.01 -4.18 17.13
CA TYR A 608 -7.95 -3.09 17.13
C TYR A 608 -8.26 -2.66 18.57
N ARG A 609 -7.39 -1.82 19.11
CA ARG A 609 -7.56 -1.23 20.43
C ARG A 609 -6.96 0.16 20.51
N LEU A 610 -7.45 0.98 21.40
CA LEU A 610 -6.85 2.26 21.74
C LEU A 610 -5.64 2.09 22.66
N GLY A 611 -4.58 2.83 22.35
CA GLY A 611 -3.51 3.06 23.31
C GLY A 611 -3.98 3.97 24.45
N TYR A 612 -3.25 3.97 25.58
CA TYR A 612 -3.59 4.76 26.78
C TYR A 612 -3.83 6.25 26.45
N THR A 613 -2.97 6.84 25.64
CA THR A 613 -3.07 8.26 25.27
C THR A 613 -4.33 8.55 24.44
N GLU A 614 -4.68 7.68 23.50
CA GLU A 614 -5.88 7.84 22.69
C GLU A 614 -7.16 7.57 23.47
N MET A 615 -7.13 6.58 24.37
CA MET A 615 -8.24 6.29 25.28
C MET A 615 -8.60 7.51 26.14
N ARG A 616 -7.59 8.27 26.60
CA ARG A 616 -7.80 9.50 27.38
C ARG A 616 -8.35 10.66 26.55
N LYS A 617 -8.17 10.63 25.23
CA LYS A 617 -8.75 11.67 24.33
C LYS A 617 -10.18 11.34 23.97
N ASP A 618 -10.44 10.10 23.57
CA ASP A 618 -11.75 9.65 23.15
C ASP A 618 -11.87 8.13 23.23
N GLY A 619 -12.56 7.62 24.26
CA GLY A 619 -12.79 6.19 24.47
C GLY A 619 -13.76 5.57 23.44
N THR A 620 -14.49 6.37 22.67
CA THR A 620 -15.44 5.87 21.66
C THR A 620 -14.75 5.31 20.42
N LYS A 621 -13.46 5.59 20.23
CA LYS A 621 -12.64 4.98 19.16
C LYS A 621 -12.24 3.54 19.46
N MET A 622 -12.58 3.01 20.61
CA MET A 622 -12.07 1.74 21.09
C MET A 622 -12.74 0.56 20.41
N GLY A 623 -11.94 -0.35 19.89
CA GLY A 623 -12.33 -1.71 19.54
C GLY A 623 -11.94 -2.71 20.62
N VAL A 624 -12.47 -3.92 20.53
CA VAL A 624 -12.29 -4.99 21.54
C VAL A 624 -11.12 -5.93 21.26
N GLY A 625 -10.40 -5.73 20.20
CA GLY A 625 -9.42 -6.68 19.64
C GLY A 625 -10.03 -7.56 18.55
N SER A 626 -9.22 -8.33 17.89
CA SER A 626 -9.64 -9.21 16.80
C SER A 626 -9.19 -10.64 17.11
N PRO A 627 -10.08 -11.50 17.58
CA PRO A 627 -9.78 -12.93 17.74
C PRO A 627 -9.64 -13.58 16.37
N GLU A 628 -9.19 -14.83 16.37
CA GLU A 628 -9.24 -15.71 15.20
C GLU A 628 -10.39 -16.69 15.34
N TYR A 629 -10.87 -17.18 14.22
CA TYR A 629 -12.02 -18.07 14.20
C TYR A 629 -11.70 -19.32 13.39
N ILE A 630 -12.18 -20.48 13.87
CA ILE A 630 -12.17 -21.73 13.14
C ILE A 630 -13.62 -22.09 12.86
N LEU A 631 -14.03 -21.92 11.62
CA LEU A 631 -15.38 -22.26 11.18
C LEU A 631 -15.43 -23.77 10.88
N LEU A 632 -16.37 -24.47 11.46
CA LEU A 632 -16.56 -25.89 11.25
C LEU A 632 -17.74 -26.12 10.31
N PHE A 633 -17.45 -26.72 9.18
CA PHE A 633 -18.41 -27.09 8.15
C PHE A 633 -18.45 -28.60 8.00
N HIS A 634 -19.62 -29.09 7.67
CA HIS A 634 -19.88 -30.53 7.51
C HIS A 634 -20.41 -30.75 6.10
N LYS A 635 -19.76 -31.66 5.36
CA LYS A 635 -20.37 -32.16 4.11
C LYS A 635 -21.54 -33.06 4.47
N PRO A 636 -22.76 -32.80 3.98
CA PRO A 636 -23.89 -33.68 4.26
C PRO A 636 -23.61 -35.13 3.98
N GLN A 637 -23.97 -36.01 4.92
CA GLN A 637 -23.93 -37.44 4.70
C GLN A 637 -24.93 -37.90 3.61
N THR A 638 -24.65 -39.00 2.94
CA THR A 638 -25.50 -39.48 1.85
C THR A 638 -26.92 -39.82 2.32
N ASP A 639 -27.04 -40.45 3.51
CA ASP A 639 -28.33 -40.75 4.15
C ASP A 639 -28.55 -39.82 5.36
N ARG A 640 -29.26 -38.71 5.14
CA ARG A 640 -29.59 -37.76 6.20
C ARG A 640 -30.55 -38.27 7.27
N SER A 641 -31.15 -39.45 7.10
CA SER A 641 -31.94 -40.11 8.15
C SER A 641 -31.05 -40.72 9.27
N LYS A 642 -29.80 -40.90 9.01
CA LYS A 642 -28.77 -41.36 9.95
C LYS A 642 -27.96 -40.18 10.46
N GLY A 643 -27.79 -40.10 11.76
CA GLY A 643 -27.04 -39.05 12.42
C GLY A 643 -25.50 -39.17 12.32
N TYR A 644 -24.99 -40.11 11.46
CA TYR A 644 -23.55 -40.37 11.38
C TYR A 644 -23.04 -40.22 9.95
N ALA A 645 -21.76 -39.91 9.84
CA ALA A 645 -21.07 -39.85 8.57
C ALA A 645 -21.10 -41.22 7.87
N ASP A 646 -21.04 -41.26 6.53
CA ASP A 646 -20.95 -42.47 5.73
C ASP A 646 -19.69 -43.29 6.10
N ALA A 647 -18.54 -42.61 6.23
CA ALA A 647 -17.31 -43.17 6.78
C ALA A 647 -17.08 -42.57 8.18
N ARG A 648 -17.46 -43.30 9.22
CA ARG A 648 -17.46 -42.78 10.60
C ARG A 648 -16.05 -42.54 11.13
N VAL A 649 -15.85 -41.46 11.88
CA VAL A 649 -14.67 -41.24 12.72
C VAL A 649 -14.95 -41.97 14.06
N THR A 650 -14.43 -43.17 14.23
CA THR A 650 -14.57 -43.95 15.46
C THR A 650 -13.26 -43.96 16.21
N LYS A 651 -13.31 -43.79 17.51
CA LYS A 651 -12.14 -43.85 18.38
C LYS A 651 -12.23 -45.08 19.28
N THR A 652 -11.12 -45.78 19.45
CA THR A 652 -11.01 -46.77 20.52
C THR A 652 -10.86 -46.04 21.86
N LYS A 653 -10.99 -46.78 22.97
CA LYS A 653 -10.74 -46.19 24.28
C LYS A 653 -9.30 -45.81 24.51
N GLU A 654 -8.40 -46.50 23.82
CA GLU A 654 -6.96 -46.28 23.83
C GLU A 654 -6.59 -45.04 23.04
N ASP A 655 -7.19 -44.81 21.85
CA ASP A 655 -6.91 -43.67 20.99
C ASP A 655 -7.56 -42.40 21.49
N TYR A 656 -8.73 -42.51 22.17
CA TYR A 656 -9.47 -41.32 22.66
C TYR A 656 -10.09 -41.63 24.02
N SER A 657 -9.31 -41.42 25.08
CA SER A 657 -9.66 -41.75 26.46
C SER A 657 -10.83 -40.90 26.97
N LEU A 658 -11.48 -41.41 28.04
CA LEU A 658 -12.49 -40.64 28.77
C LEU A 658 -11.91 -39.31 29.29
N ALA A 659 -10.65 -39.32 29.72
CA ALA A 659 -9.97 -38.14 30.22
C ALA A 659 -9.79 -37.08 29.11
N ARG A 660 -9.38 -37.52 27.91
CA ARG A 660 -9.28 -36.63 26.74
C ARG A 660 -10.65 -36.06 26.38
N TRP A 661 -11.70 -36.88 26.34
CA TRP A 661 -13.05 -36.39 26.09
C TRP A 661 -13.50 -35.37 27.13
N GLN A 662 -13.20 -35.58 28.41
CA GLN A 662 -13.54 -34.61 29.44
C GLN A 662 -12.82 -33.24 29.21
N VAL A 663 -11.56 -33.29 28.80
CA VAL A 663 -10.81 -32.04 28.45
C VAL A 663 -11.42 -31.35 27.24
N ASP A 664 -11.70 -32.09 26.16
CA ASP A 664 -12.21 -31.54 24.91
C ASP A 664 -13.66 -31.01 25.01
N ALA A 665 -14.50 -31.63 25.84
CA ALA A 665 -15.94 -31.41 25.88
C ALA A 665 -16.41 -30.52 27.04
N HIS A 666 -15.57 -30.23 28.02
CA HIS A 666 -15.97 -29.47 29.19
C HIS A 666 -15.27 -28.11 29.25
N ALA A 667 -16.05 -27.07 29.51
CA ALA A 667 -15.54 -25.77 29.89
C ALA A 667 -14.90 -25.78 31.27
N ASN A 668 -13.75 -25.20 31.41
CA ASN A 668 -13.18 -24.91 32.71
C ASN A 668 -13.40 -23.44 33.08
N TRP A 669 -14.39 -23.21 33.91
CA TRP A 669 -14.77 -21.90 34.43
C TRP A 669 -14.46 -21.70 35.91
N ARG A 670 -13.59 -22.55 36.47
CA ARG A 670 -13.06 -22.37 37.80
C ARG A 670 -11.60 -21.94 37.78
N SER A 671 -11.27 -21.04 38.67
CA SER A 671 -9.89 -20.67 38.94
C SER A 671 -9.08 -21.87 39.38
N SER A 672 -7.81 -21.93 39.03
CA SER A 672 -6.82 -22.89 39.55
C SER A 672 -6.62 -22.82 41.07
N GLY A 673 -7.22 -21.84 41.75
CA GLY A 673 -7.00 -21.53 43.13
C GLY A 673 -5.86 -20.54 43.39
N ASP A 674 -5.11 -20.21 42.37
CA ASP A 674 -4.08 -19.17 42.43
C ASP A 674 -4.74 -17.79 42.52
N ARG A 675 -4.24 -16.95 43.41
CA ARG A 675 -4.63 -15.55 43.50
C ARG A 675 -3.56 -14.66 42.88
N HIS A 676 -4.00 -13.52 42.35
CA HIS A 676 -3.06 -12.47 42.01
C HIS A 676 -2.32 -11.93 43.23
N LEU A 677 -1.05 -11.58 43.06
CA LEU A 677 -0.33 -10.82 44.06
C LEU A 677 -1.04 -9.48 44.29
N THR A 678 -1.12 -9.02 45.52
CA THR A 678 -1.69 -7.71 45.82
C THR A 678 -0.79 -6.60 45.29
N PRO A 679 -1.34 -5.38 45.09
CA PRO A 679 -0.51 -4.25 44.68
C PRO A 679 0.66 -3.99 45.65
N GLU A 680 0.45 -4.20 46.94
CA GLU A 680 1.44 -4.02 47.98
C GLU A 680 2.55 -5.08 47.86
N GLU A 681 2.19 -6.34 47.65
CA GLU A 681 3.14 -7.43 47.42
C GLU A 681 3.98 -7.18 46.16
N LEU A 682 3.36 -6.75 45.08
CA LEU A 682 4.06 -6.38 43.81
C LEU A 682 4.94 -5.13 44.00
N ALA A 683 4.47 -4.13 44.74
CA ALA A 683 5.22 -2.91 45.00
C ALA A 683 6.45 -3.16 45.88
N ALA A 684 6.40 -4.15 46.78
CA ALA A 684 7.51 -4.53 47.62
C ALA A 684 8.67 -5.21 46.85
N LEU A 685 8.44 -5.68 45.62
CA LEU A 685 9.48 -6.28 44.79
C LEU A 685 10.33 -5.22 44.08
N PRO A 686 11.65 -5.41 43.99
CA PRO A 686 12.50 -4.60 43.12
C PRO A 686 12.02 -4.62 41.65
N VAL A 687 12.24 -3.53 40.92
CA VAL A 687 11.77 -3.39 39.53
C VAL A 687 12.24 -4.53 38.62
N GLU A 688 13.50 -4.94 38.79
CA GLU A 688 14.07 -6.06 38.03
C GLU A 688 13.40 -7.41 38.35
N GLN A 689 13.10 -7.63 39.64
CA GLN A 689 12.40 -8.85 40.09
C GLN A 689 10.95 -8.86 39.61
N ARG A 690 10.28 -7.71 39.63
CA ARG A 690 8.92 -7.58 39.07
C ARG A 690 8.90 -7.90 37.59
N SER A 691 9.80 -7.31 36.82
CA SER A 691 9.91 -7.56 35.39
C SER A 691 10.20 -9.04 35.07
N LYS A 692 11.12 -9.63 35.84
CA LYS A 692 11.45 -11.06 35.73
C LYS A 692 10.30 -11.97 36.13
N LEU A 693 9.55 -11.61 37.16
CA LEU A 693 8.37 -12.34 37.61
C LEU A 693 7.29 -12.34 36.50
N PHE A 694 6.98 -11.18 35.94
CA PHE A 694 6.03 -11.08 34.82
C PHE A 694 6.49 -11.90 33.60
N THR A 695 7.78 -11.86 33.27
CA THR A 695 8.32 -12.65 32.16
C THR A 695 8.27 -14.16 32.45
N GLN A 696 8.63 -14.57 33.68
CA GLN A 696 8.58 -15.98 34.07
C GLN A 696 7.16 -16.51 34.17
N GLN A 697 6.25 -15.72 34.75
CA GLN A 697 4.83 -16.06 34.82
C GLN A 697 4.27 -16.26 33.38
N THR A 698 4.60 -15.36 32.49
CA THR A 698 4.22 -15.44 31.09
C THR A 698 4.72 -16.72 30.40
N LEU A 699 5.90 -17.21 30.77
CA LEU A 699 6.47 -18.44 30.20
C LEU A 699 5.96 -19.72 30.90
N ARG A 700 5.54 -19.64 32.13
CA ARG A 700 5.06 -20.79 32.92
C ARG A 700 3.59 -21.09 32.70
N GLU A 701 2.81 -20.13 32.27
CA GLU A 701 1.38 -20.27 32.02
C GLU A 701 1.05 -20.71 30.59
N VAL A 702 1.99 -21.29 29.87
CA VAL A 702 1.67 -22.02 28.66
C VAL A 702 1.00 -23.32 29.11
N TYR A 703 -0.30 -23.40 28.90
CA TYR A 703 -1.06 -24.61 29.15
C TYR A 703 -0.58 -25.70 28.16
N ASP A 704 -0.12 -26.81 28.75
CA ASP A 704 0.27 -27.99 27.99
C ASP A 704 -0.91 -28.97 27.97
N TYR A 705 -1.67 -28.91 26.89
CA TYR A 705 -2.84 -29.73 26.63
C TYR A 705 -2.50 -31.24 26.70
N GLU A 706 -1.43 -31.66 26.05
CA GLU A 706 -1.02 -33.06 26.03
C GLU A 706 -0.55 -33.56 27.39
N SER A 707 0.19 -32.76 28.13
CA SER A 707 0.57 -33.09 29.52
C SER A 707 -0.65 -33.27 30.39
N HIS A 708 -1.66 -32.40 30.24
CA HIS A 708 -2.90 -32.49 31.01
C HIS A 708 -3.68 -33.80 30.70
N ILE A 709 -3.76 -34.18 29.41
CA ILE A 709 -4.36 -35.46 28.97
C ILE A 709 -3.61 -36.63 29.60
N LYS A 710 -2.30 -36.70 29.55
CA LYS A 710 -1.47 -37.76 30.14
C LYS A 710 -1.71 -37.90 31.62
N VAL A 711 -1.87 -36.82 32.37
CA VAL A 711 -2.23 -36.82 33.80
C VAL A 711 -3.61 -37.46 33.99
N GLY A 712 -4.59 -37.06 33.19
CA GLY A 712 -5.94 -37.63 33.23
C GLY A 712 -5.96 -39.14 32.90
N GLU A 713 -5.25 -39.55 31.87
CA GLU A 713 -5.13 -40.95 31.45
C GLU A 713 -4.44 -41.81 32.50
N ALA A 714 -3.39 -41.30 33.12
CA ALA A 714 -2.73 -41.98 34.23
C ALA A 714 -3.65 -42.20 35.44
N LEU A 715 -4.48 -41.21 35.77
CA LEU A 715 -5.51 -41.32 36.81
C LEU A 715 -6.62 -42.29 36.41
N GLN A 716 -7.07 -42.28 35.17
CA GLN A 716 -8.04 -43.20 34.61
C GLN A 716 -7.52 -44.66 34.69
N GLY A 717 -6.28 -44.90 34.26
CA GLY A 717 -5.64 -46.22 34.35
C GLY A 717 -5.56 -46.77 35.75
N LYS A 718 -5.49 -45.89 36.77
CA LYS A 718 -5.54 -46.27 38.19
C LYS A 718 -6.96 -46.32 38.75
N GLY A 719 -8.01 -46.12 37.95
CA GLY A 719 -9.40 -46.03 38.41
C GLY A 719 -9.67 -44.82 39.36
N ALA A 720 -8.80 -43.81 39.35
CA ALA A 720 -8.82 -42.66 40.25
C ALA A 720 -9.19 -41.33 39.57
N LEU A 721 -9.67 -41.38 38.31
CA LEU A 721 -10.10 -40.15 37.61
C LEU A 721 -11.36 -39.60 38.25
N PRO A 722 -11.29 -38.39 38.87
CA PRO A 722 -12.47 -37.81 39.52
C PRO A 722 -13.39 -37.15 38.49
N ALA A 723 -14.69 -37.16 38.74
CA ALA A 723 -15.66 -36.44 37.90
C ALA A 723 -15.38 -34.92 37.83
N THR A 724 -14.64 -34.40 38.80
CA THR A 724 -14.23 -32.99 38.89
C THR A 724 -12.83 -32.72 38.31
N PHE A 725 -12.22 -33.69 37.61
CA PHE A 725 -10.88 -33.54 37.03
C PHE A 725 -10.77 -32.28 36.22
N MET A 726 -11.79 -31.95 35.44
CA MET A 726 -11.85 -30.74 34.62
C MET A 726 -11.79 -29.42 35.39
N SER A 727 -12.16 -29.41 36.68
CA SER A 727 -12.09 -28.19 37.50
C SER A 727 -10.65 -27.84 37.93
N LEU A 728 -9.67 -28.68 37.60
CA LEU A 728 -8.25 -28.43 37.81
C LEU A 728 -7.56 -27.78 36.59
N MET A 729 -8.28 -27.66 35.48
CA MET A 729 -7.70 -27.08 34.25
C MET A 729 -7.56 -25.56 34.34
N PRO A 730 -6.39 -25.01 34.08
CA PRO A 730 -6.29 -23.60 33.79
C PRO A 730 -6.66 -23.37 32.33
N GLY A 731 -7.54 -22.45 32.07
CA GLY A 731 -7.45 -21.74 30.83
C GLY A 731 -8.51 -21.92 29.74
N SER A 732 -9.09 -23.10 29.48
CA SER A 732 -10.17 -23.16 28.46
C SER A 732 -11.52 -22.96 29.15
N TRP A 733 -12.14 -21.82 28.92
CA TRP A 733 -13.37 -21.43 29.61
C TRP A 733 -14.63 -22.06 29.02
N ALA A 734 -14.51 -22.41 27.71
CA ALA A 734 -15.55 -23.05 26.94
C ALA A 734 -14.93 -23.90 25.83
N PRO A 735 -15.59 -24.98 25.36
CA PRO A 735 -15.03 -25.84 24.30
C PRO A 735 -14.92 -25.14 22.95
N ASP A 736 -15.62 -24.04 22.76
CA ASP A 736 -15.64 -23.17 21.58
C ASP A 736 -14.77 -21.91 21.73
N VAL A 737 -14.02 -21.75 22.85
CA VAL A 737 -13.14 -20.63 23.08
C VAL A 737 -11.77 -21.12 23.56
N TRP A 738 -10.76 -21.04 22.71
CA TRP A 738 -9.41 -21.49 23.00
C TRP A 738 -8.52 -20.31 23.44
N HIS A 739 -8.15 -20.30 24.71
CA HIS A 739 -7.25 -19.32 25.31
C HIS A 739 -5.77 -19.76 25.30
N ASP A 740 -5.52 -21.02 25.07
CA ASP A 740 -4.29 -21.73 25.39
C ASP A 740 -3.50 -22.13 24.14
N VAL A 741 -3.83 -21.55 22.97
CA VAL A 741 -3.08 -21.79 21.74
C VAL A 741 -1.70 -21.12 21.81
N ASN A 742 -0.65 -21.92 21.68
CA ASN A 742 0.70 -21.41 21.64
C ASN A 742 1.04 -20.80 20.28
N ARG A 743 1.04 -19.50 20.23
CA ARG A 743 1.26 -18.72 19.00
C ARG A 743 2.67 -18.85 18.43
N MET A 744 3.62 -19.30 19.23
CA MET A 744 5.02 -19.46 18.80
C MET A 744 5.29 -20.84 18.18
N LEU A 745 4.39 -21.79 18.33
CA LEU A 745 4.49 -23.12 17.73
C LEU A 745 4.05 -23.12 16.27
N THR A 746 4.95 -22.63 15.42
CA THR A 746 4.79 -22.55 13.98
C THR A 746 6.10 -22.88 13.27
N LEU A 747 6.06 -23.11 11.96
CA LEU A 747 7.26 -23.37 11.14
C LEU A 747 8.14 -22.13 10.91
N ASN A 748 7.68 -20.92 11.23
CA ASN A 748 8.45 -19.69 11.02
C ASN A 748 9.73 -19.59 11.87
N GLY A 749 9.79 -20.28 12.99
CA GLY A 749 10.98 -20.29 13.85
C GLY A 749 12.24 -20.77 13.12
N ASP A 750 12.11 -21.72 12.23
CA ASP A 750 13.21 -22.23 11.43
C ASP A 750 13.59 -21.33 10.26
N GLN A 751 12.61 -20.70 9.61
CA GLN A 751 12.87 -19.70 8.56
C GLN A 751 13.67 -18.52 9.10
N LYS A 752 13.33 -18.03 10.30
CA LYS A 752 14.07 -16.94 10.95
C LYS A 752 15.53 -17.32 11.22
N ARG A 753 15.81 -18.55 11.65
CA ARG A 753 17.18 -19.05 11.87
C ARG A 753 18.00 -19.13 10.59
N ARG A 754 17.35 -19.40 9.46
CA ARG A 754 17.98 -19.54 8.14
C ARG A 754 18.08 -18.25 7.35
N SER A 755 17.58 -17.10 7.88
CA SER A 755 17.55 -15.79 7.21
C SER A 755 16.88 -15.83 5.83
N VAL A 756 15.88 -16.69 5.65
CA VAL A 756 15.04 -16.76 4.44
C VAL A 756 13.74 -15.97 4.63
N GLN A 757 13.04 -15.72 3.55
CA GLN A 757 11.76 -15.01 3.57
C GLN A 757 10.76 -15.76 4.45
N MET A 758 10.30 -15.11 5.53
CA MET A 758 9.35 -15.71 6.45
C MET A 758 7.94 -15.72 5.85
N HIS A 759 7.22 -16.82 6.09
CA HIS A 759 5.78 -16.87 5.82
C HIS A 759 5.04 -15.85 6.71
N VAL A 760 4.11 -15.10 6.12
CA VAL A 760 3.49 -13.94 6.80
C VAL A 760 2.56 -14.38 7.93
N CYS A 761 1.79 -15.44 7.76
CA CYS A 761 0.79 -15.92 8.70
C CYS A 761 0.77 -17.47 8.77
N PRO A 762 1.73 -18.12 9.44
CA PRO A 762 1.73 -19.57 9.56
C PRO A 762 0.66 -20.03 10.55
N LEU A 763 -0.03 -21.13 10.23
CA LEU A 763 -0.99 -21.75 11.11
C LEU A 763 -0.29 -22.41 12.32
N GLN A 764 -0.86 -22.29 13.52
CA GLN A 764 -0.29 -22.81 14.75
C GLN A 764 -0.51 -24.34 14.85
N PHE A 765 0.50 -25.05 15.36
CA PHE A 765 0.44 -26.51 15.52
C PHE A 765 -0.72 -26.97 16.40
N ASP A 766 -0.93 -26.29 17.53
CA ASP A 766 -1.99 -26.63 18.47
C ASP A 766 -3.39 -26.63 17.83
N ILE A 767 -3.65 -25.70 16.91
CA ILE A 767 -4.91 -25.63 16.17
C ILE A 767 -5.06 -26.87 15.28
N VAL A 768 -4.04 -27.16 14.50
CA VAL A 768 -4.06 -28.25 13.52
C VAL A 768 -4.17 -29.59 14.22
N ASP A 769 -3.39 -29.82 15.29
CA ASP A 769 -3.37 -31.06 16.04
C ASP A 769 -4.73 -31.38 16.65
N ARG A 770 -5.33 -30.43 17.35
CA ARG A 770 -6.65 -30.60 17.97
C ARG A 770 -7.73 -30.95 16.96
N LEU A 771 -7.70 -30.30 15.81
CA LEU A 771 -8.67 -30.56 14.73
C LEU A 771 -8.47 -31.98 14.13
N ILE A 772 -7.23 -32.32 13.79
CA ILE A 772 -6.91 -33.65 13.20
C ILE A 772 -7.26 -34.77 14.16
N GLU A 773 -6.83 -34.71 15.42
CA GLU A 773 -7.10 -35.74 16.41
C GLU A 773 -8.60 -35.93 16.65
N ARG A 774 -9.35 -34.84 16.70
CA ARG A 774 -10.79 -34.89 16.98
C ARG A 774 -11.58 -35.44 15.80
N TYR A 775 -11.26 -35.05 14.58
CA TYR A 775 -12.13 -35.27 13.43
C TYR A 775 -11.61 -36.30 12.42
N THR A 776 -10.48 -36.96 12.68
CA THR A 776 -9.91 -38.00 11.81
C THR A 776 -9.54 -39.28 12.56
N ASN A 777 -9.48 -40.38 11.84
CA ASN A 777 -8.89 -41.63 12.31
C ASN A 777 -7.42 -41.73 11.89
N PRO A 778 -6.60 -42.60 12.52
CA PRO A 778 -5.30 -42.95 11.98
C PRO A 778 -5.40 -43.45 10.54
N GLY A 779 -4.47 -42.99 9.68
CA GLY A 779 -4.46 -43.30 8.26
C GLY A 779 -5.40 -42.50 7.37
N ASP A 780 -6.29 -41.66 7.92
CA ASP A 780 -7.17 -40.75 7.18
C ASP A 780 -6.35 -39.66 6.43
N LEU A 781 -6.87 -39.22 5.27
CA LEU A 781 -6.25 -38.16 4.45
C LEU A 781 -6.75 -36.79 4.85
N VAL A 782 -5.82 -35.90 5.23
CA VAL A 782 -6.06 -34.50 5.54
C VAL A 782 -5.53 -33.63 4.40
N PHE A 783 -6.36 -32.69 3.91
CA PHE A 783 -6.01 -31.82 2.80
C PHE A 783 -6.01 -30.35 3.21
N ASP A 784 -4.98 -29.61 2.75
CA ASP A 784 -4.88 -28.15 2.86
C ASP A 784 -4.72 -27.52 1.46
N PRO A 785 -5.72 -26.81 0.93
CA PRO A 785 -5.63 -26.16 -0.37
C PRO A 785 -4.68 -24.95 -0.39
N PHE A 786 -4.31 -24.41 0.78
CA PHE A 786 -3.40 -23.26 0.94
C PHE A 786 -2.22 -23.65 1.82
N GLY A 787 -1.42 -24.59 1.36
CA GLY A 787 -0.44 -25.32 2.15
C GLY A 787 0.63 -24.49 2.86
N GLY A 788 1.00 -23.33 2.33
CA GLY A 788 2.04 -22.49 2.90
C GLY A 788 3.34 -23.28 3.10
N LEU A 789 3.84 -23.33 4.34
CA LEU A 789 5.02 -24.12 4.72
C LEU A 789 4.73 -25.61 4.97
N GLY A 790 3.53 -26.11 4.65
CA GLY A 790 3.16 -27.49 4.85
C GLY A 790 2.82 -27.86 6.30
N THR A 791 2.32 -26.92 7.09
CA THR A 791 1.98 -27.19 8.50
C THR A 791 0.96 -28.30 8.64
N VAL A 792 -0.13 -28.28 7.87
CA VAL A 792 -1.20 -29.30 7.97
C VAL A 792 -0.70 -30.67 7.56
N PRO A 793 -0.09 -30.91 6.37
CA PRO A 793 0.41 -32.24 6.02
C PRO A 793 1.50 -32.74 6.96
N LEU A 794 2.38 -31.84 7.48
CA LEU A 794 3.39 -32.23 8.46
C LEU A 794 2.76 -32.71 9.77
N ARG A 795 1.74 -32.00 10.27
CA ARG A 795 1.06 -32.39 11.52
C ARG A 795 0.23 -33.68 11.31
N ALA A 796 -0.42 -33.83 10.15
CA ALA A 796 -1.11 -35.05 9.79
C ALA A 796 -0.17 -36.25 9.83
N LEU A 797 1.01 -36.16 9.19
CA LEU A 797 2.02 -37.21 9.20
C LEU A 797 2.48 -37.57 10.63
N LYS A 798 2.79 -36.55 11.46
CA LYS A 798 3.19 -36.72 12.86
C LYS A 798 2.14 -37.45 13.70
N LEU A 799 0.88 -37.26 13.40
CA LEU A 799 -0.24 -37.85 14.10
C LEU A 799 -0.71 -39.17 13.47
N GLY A 800 0.08 -39.75 12.57
CA GLY A 800 -0.24 -41.06 11.92
C GLY A 800 -1.39 -40.95 10.90
N ARG A 801 -1.61 -39.79 10.31
CA ARG A 801 -2.54 -39.52 9.21
C ARG A 801 -1.76 -39.27 7.93
N LYS A 802 -2.46 -39.29 6.80
CA LYS A 802 -1.88 -38.87 5.53
C LYS A 802 -2.11 -37.39 5.30
N GLY A 803 -1.10 -36.71 4.74
CA GLY A 803 -1.17 -35.28 4.46
C GLY A 803 -1.11 -34.94 2.98
N ARG A 804 -1.98 -34.05 2.49
CA ARG A 804 -1.89 -33.50 1.15
C ARG A 804 -2.03 -31.99 1.21
N SER A 805 -1.28 -31.26 0.37
CA SER A 805 -1.52 -29.82 0.20
C SER A 805 -1.16 -29.33 -1.18
N SER A 806 -1.75 -28.18 -1.54
CA SER A 806 -1.39 -27.38 -2.70
C SER A 806 -0.79 -26.05 -2.24
N GLU A 807 0.30 -25.62 -2.87
CA GLU A 807 0.96 -24.35 -2.59
C GLU A 807 1.39 -23.67 -3.88
N LEU A 808 0.94 -22.43 -4.05
CA LEU A 808 1.21 -21.64 -5.25
C LEU A 808 2.65 -21.10 -5.28
N ASN A 809 3.20 -20.75 -4.11
CA ASN A 809 4.55 -20.23 -3.97
C ASN A 809 5.58 -21.36 -4.01
N ALA A 810 6.41 -21.39 -5.07
CA ALA A 810 7.43 -22.41 -5.24
C ALA A 810 8.47 -22.48 -4.10
N GLY A 811 8.79 -21.33 -3.47
CA GLY A 811 9.71 -21.27 -2.33
C GLY A 811 9.13 -21.95 -1.09
N TYR A 812 7.87 -21.70 -0.78
CA TYR A 812 7.17 -22.34 0.34
C TYR A 812 6.96 -23.83 0.08
N PHE A 813 6.61 -24.21 -1.15
CA PHE A 813 6.52 -25.62 -1.56
C PHE A 813 7.83 -26.36 -1.32
N LEU A 814 8.98 -25.81 -1.75
CA LEU A 814 10.28 -26.43 -1.54
C LEU A 814 10.66 -26.55 -0.05
N ASP A 815 10.30 -25.57 0.77
CA ASP A 815 10.51 -25.65 2.22
C ASP A 815 9.59 -26.72 2.84
N SER A 816 8.33 -26.82 2.38
CA SER A 816 7.38 -27.85 2.82
C SER A 816 7.89 -29.26 2.54
N VAL A 817 8.43 -29.50 1.33
CA VAL A 817 9.03 -30.79 0.96
C VAL A 817 10.14 -31.19 1.94
N LYS A 818 11.07 -30.27 2.24
CA LYS A 818 12.15 -30.52 3.21
C LYS A 818 11.65 -30.87 4.60
N TYR A 819 10.58 -30.20 5.08
CA TYR A 819 10.03 -30.50 6.40
C TYR A 819 9.38 -31.88 6.45
N LEU A 820 8.69 -32.28 5.40
CA LEU A 820 8.02 -33.59 5.33
C LEU A 820 9.02 -34.73 5.14
N GLU A 821 10.01 -34.60 4.25
CA GLU A 821 11.13 -35.54 4.12
C GLU A 821 11.89 -35.70 5.44
N ALA A 822 12.14 -34.63 6.17
CA ALA A 822 12.82 -34.69 7.45
C ALA A 822 11.99 -35.44 8.50
N GLU A 823 10.68 -35.28 8.51
CA GLU A 823 9.80 -36.02 9.43
C GLU A 823 9.65 -37.46 9.04
N GLU A 824 9.50 -37.80 7.76
CA GLU A 824 9.47 -39.14 7.24
C GLU A 824 10.76 -39.90 7.61
N ASN A 825 11.92 -39.31 7.36
CA ASN A 825 13.20 -39.87 7.75
C ASN A 825 13.31 -40.10 9.27
N LYS A 826 12.77 -39.17 10.07
CA LYS A 826 12.75 -39.33 11.52
C LYS A 826 11.87 -40.49 11.97
N GLN A 827 10.71 -40.66 11.33
CA GLN A 827 9.80 -41.77 11.65
C GLN A 827 10.35 -43.13 11.18
N ALA A 828 11.16 -43.14 10.12
CA ALA A 828 11.83 -44.35 9.62
C ALA A 828 13.02 -44.80 10.50
N LEU A 829 13.53 -43.92 11.38
CA LEU A 829 14.61 -44.29 12.30
C LEU A 829 14.06 -45.18 13.43
N PRO A 830 14.64 -46.37 13.70
CA PRO A 830 14.21 -47.21 14.82
C PRO A 830 14.42 -46.43 16.13
N THR A 831 13.44 -46.50 17.00
CA THR A 831 13.52 -45.92 18.34
C THR A 831 14.32 -46.87 19.25
N LEU A 832 14.83 -46.31 20.38
CA LEU A 832 15.56 -47.11 21.36
C LEU A 832 14.72 -48.28 21.87
N PHE A 833 13.41 -48.17 21.88
CA PHE A 833 12.46 -49.22 22.31
C PHE A 833 12.27 -50.32 21.26
N ASP A 834 12.56 -50.09 20.00
CA ASP A 834 12.54 -51.13 18.95
C ASP A 834 13.69 -52.10 19.10
N PHE A 835 14.71 -51.76 19.88
CA PHE A 835 15.86 -52.64 20.21
C PHE A 835 15.67 -53.41 21.50
N GLU A 836 14.68 -53.10 22.36
CA GLU A 836 14.44 -53.80 23.62
C GLU A 836 13.89 -55.25 23.42
N GLY A 837 13.50 -55.62 22.19
CA GLY A 837 13.00 -56.93 21.84
C GLY A 837 14.00 -57.85 21.14
N LEU A 838 15.24 -57.43 20.91
CA LEU A 838 16.26 -58.27 20.30
C LEU A 838 16.87 -59.18 21.39
N PRO A 839 16.93 -60.49 21.16
CA PRO A 839 17.60 -61.42 22.11
C PRO A 839 19.07 -60.99 22.23
N GLU A 840 19.55 -60.94 23.48
CA GLU A 840 20.98 -60.71 23.76
C GLU A 840 21.82 -61.64 22.90
N ALA A 841 22.70 -61.05 22.10
CA ALA A 841 23.61 -61.82 21.29
C ALA A 841 24.51 -62.65 22.24
N SER A 842 24.33 -63.97 22.19
CA SER A 842 25.08 -64.98 22.93
C SER A 842 26.54 -65.03 22.53
#